data_aa93ace994263960ddb3f8e8df3ee36a
#
_entry.id   aa93ace994263960ddb3f8e8df3ee36a
#
_cell.length_a   1.000
_cell.length_b   1.000
_cell.length_c   1.000
_cell.angle_alpha   90.00
_cell.angle_beta   90.00
_cell.angle_gamma   90.00
#
_symmetry.space_group_name_H-M   'P 1'
#
loop_
_entity.id
_entity.type
_entity.pdbx_description
1 polymer ?
#
loop_
_entity_poly.entity_id
_entity_poly.type
_entity_poly.pdbx_seq_one_letter_code
_entity_poly.pdbx_strand_id
1 'polypeptide(L)'
;MLLFTPTRRWWLVLLAALPAHLVLELRNWSTVVVAGLFATNCSEALLAAGGVRLLSREPFRLGTVRQMAIFIGVAALFAPLVSSFPDAAVVSSFHSERYWDVWNRRVVSNVLSELAVVPTVAGAVSVAAGSLSRWRGRRWMEASVLFAGLVATALLVSRQPAFMPGNPRWPLVVFLPILLWAALRFGPEGVALSVLATAVLTLGAATHGVGPFTEQSADEGVLALQIFLIVVAISLMCASALDNERRRAERALSERLQFEEVLSRMSAAFVGLPCDEMPRAFAFWLERLAGFFGWRDVLLALYDESQQVALAHWSTFHADPHTRLSLRTEFPWAVERVKTEGAIALHVSEDMPAGAEQDREALARHGLASAVFVPLKSGGHMGGLIVIMTPTRRTEWAEPLLGKLRIAADVLANALARMRAEAALRESRDELSHLTRVSAMGELAASLAHELNQPLTGILSNAQAARHILDANERRRRVDLQEIVRDIVEDAKRARDVVGRMRDLLRKGATERAPVDLNELVTVVAKIVTSDSLIRQVSLELDLSPHAPRVEGDRVQLQQVVLNLTLNALEAASISDHHPRTVLVKTEANDRYPIHLFVRDTGPGLIAGSEQQVFEPFYTTKKSGMGMGLAIARSIVEAHGGSIWAATGRDRGAEFHLTLPAIDRTVTQPWTS
;
A
#
# COMPACT_ATOMS: atom_id res chain seq x y z
N MET A 1 10.38 38.50 -22.93
CA MET A 1 11.65 38.62 -22.14
C MET A 1 11.43 39.24 -20.77
N LEU A 2 10.73 40.39 -20.62
CA LEU A 2 10.45 41.02 -19.30
C LEU A 2 9.76 40.08 -18.32
N LEU A 3 8.83 39.22 -18.77
CA LEU A 3 8.13 38.25 -17.93
C LEU A 3 9.05 37.19 -17.29
N PHE A 4 10.22 36.91 -17.90
CA PHE A 4 11.18 35.90 -17.43
C PHE A 4 12.38 36.49 -16.69
N THR A 5 12.49 37.85 -16.64
CA THR A 5 13.58 38.52 -15.96
C THR A 5 13.13 39.22 -14.69
N PRO A 6 13.97 39.29 -13.63
CA PRO A 6 13.63 40.08 -12.43
C PRO A 6 13.40 41.55 -12.78
N THR A 7 12.44 42.23 -12.12
CA THR A 7 12.08 43.61 -12.39
C THR A 7 13.29 44.57 -12.31
N ARG A 8 14.25 44.33 -11.44
CA ARG A 8 15.49 45.10 -11.29
C ARG A 8 16.35 45.12 -12.58
N ARG A 9 16.15 44.16 -13.50
CA ARG A 9 16.92 44.04 -14.77
C ARG A 9 16.08 44.38 -16.00
N TRP A 10 14.86 44.90 -15.87
CA TRP A 10 14.00 45.23 -16.99
C TRP A 10 14.62 46.29 -17.89
N TRP A 11 15.26 47.32 -17.30
CA TRP A 11 15.95 48.37 -18.04
C TRP A 11 17.02 47.83 -19.02
N LEU A 12 17.72 46.73 -18.62
CA LEU A 12 18.72 46.09 -19.52
C LEU A 12 18.05 45.44 -20.74
N VAL A 13 16.89 44.82 -20.55
CA VAL A 13 16.16 44.18 -21.65
C VAL A 13 15.62 45.24 -22.62
N LEU A 14 15.07 46.35 -22.10
CA LEU A 14 14.58 47.46 -22.90
C LEU A 14 15.74 48.15 -23.65
N LEU A 15 16.86 48.39 -23.00
CA LEU A 15 18.05 48.96 -23.64
C LEU A 15 18.63 48.05 -24.73
N ALA A 16 18.59 46.73 -24.50
CA ALA A 16 19.05 45.76 -25.50
C ALA A 16 18.20 45.73 -26.78
N ALA A 17 16.94 46.17 -26.73
CA ALA A 17 16.09 46.30 -27.90
C ALA A 17 16.37 47.55 -28.77
N LEU A 18 17.01 48.56 -28.19
CA LEU A 18 17.27 49.85 -28.85
C LEU A 18 18.06 49.71 -30.19
N PRO A 19 19.18 48.96 -30.26
CA PRO A 19 19.92 48.82 -31.51
C PRO A 19 19.10 48.29 -32.68
N ALA A 20 18.27 47.25 -32.40
CA ALA A 20 17.39 46.66 -33.39
C ALA A 20 16.33 47.67 -33.89
N HIS A 21 15.74 48.42 -32.95
CA HIS A 21 14.76 49.45 -33.26
C HIS A 21 15.38 50.57 -34.13
N LEU A 22 16.58 51.05 -33.78
CA LEU A 22 17.28 52.06 -34.55
C LEU A 22 17.60 51.60 -35.99
N VAL A 23 18.08 50.40 -36.18
CA VAL A 23 18.42 49.85 -37.51
C VAL A 23 17.18 49.73 -38.39
N LEU A 24 16.04 49.37 -37.84
CA LEU A 24 14.81 49.16 -38.61
C LEU A 24 14.11 50.49 -38.96
N GLU A 25 14.05 51.43 -38.02
CA GLU A 25 13.22 52.61 -38.14
C GLU A 25 13.94 53.85 -38.68
N LEU A 26 15.23 54.03 -38.41
CA LEU A 26 16.03 55.21 -38.93
C LEU A 26 16.08 55.27 -40.45
N ARG A 27 15.82 54.19 -41.15
CA ARG A 27 15.79 54.14 -42.62
C ARG A 27 14.55 54.89 -43.19
N ASN A 28 13.46 54.95 -42.45
CA ASN A 28 12.16 55.43 -42.92
C ASN A 28 11.70 56.70 -42.19
N TRP A 29 12.24 56.98 -40.97
CA TRP A 29 11.72 58.01 -40.08
C TRP A 29 12.85 58.94 -39.56
N SER A 30 12.48 60.16 -39.19
CA SER A 30 13.41 61.07 -38.51
C SER A 30 13.76 60.59 -37.09
N THR A 31 14.93 60.97 -36.59
CA THR A 31 15.44 60.56 -35.27
C THR A 31 14.46 60.87 -34.13
N VAL A 32 13.70 61.95 -34.20
CA VAL A 32 12.71 62.38 -33.22
C VAL A 32 11.50 61.40 -33.18
N VAL A 33 11.01 61.02 -34.37
CA VAL A 33 9.95 60.04 -34.51
C VAL A 33 10.39 58.66 -34.01
N VAL A 34 11.58 58.21 -34.35
CA VAL A 34 12.16 56.95 -33.91
C VAL A 34 12.31 56.91 -32.40
N ALA A 35 12.74 58.00 -31.76
CA ALA A 35 12.81 58.07 -30.30
C ALA A 35 11.42 58.01 -29.64
N GLY A 36 10.41 58.69 -30.26
CA GLY A 36 9.04 58.62 -29.82
C GLY A 36 8.44 57.20 -29.89
N LEU A 37 8.61 56.54 -31.06
CA LEU A 37 8.16 55.16 -31.26
C LEU A 37 8.87 54.16 -30.33
N PHE A 38 10.14 54.36 -30.03
CA PHE A 38 10.84 53.54 -29.04
C PHE A 38 10.27 53.71 -27.64
N ALA A 39 9.96 54.95 -27.22
CA ALA A 39 9.37 55.23 -25.92
C ALA A 39 7.96 54.58 -25.78
N THR A 40 7.13 54.65 -26.85
CA THR A 40 5.79 54.02 -26.85
C THR A 40 5.87 52.51 -26.81
N ASN A 41 6.76 51.88 -27.58
CA ASN A 41 7.01 50.45 -27.55
C ASN A 41 7.55 49.97 -26.18
N CYS A 42 8.40 50.74 -25.53
CA CYS A 42 8.85 50.47 -24.17
C CYS A 42 7.69 50.56 -23.18
N SER A 43 6.80 51.53 -23.29
CA SER A 43 5.62 51.69 -22.43
C SER A 43 4.65 50.53 -22.60
N GLU A 44 4.44 50.06 -23.83
CA GLU A 44 3.62 48.87 -24.12
C GLU A 44 4.19 47.61 -23.44
N ALA A 45 5.45 47.35 -23.61
CA ALA A 45 6.13 46.22 -23.00
C ALA A 45 6.06 46.24 -21.46
N LEU A 46 6.19 47.45 -20.85
CA LEU A 46 6.07 47.63 -19.39
C LEU A 46 4.64 47.43 -18.90
N LEU A 47 3.65 47.96 -19.61
CA LEU A 47 2.25 47.78 -19.31
C LEU A 47 1.84 46.30 -19.40
N ALA A 48 2.24 45.64 -20.48
CA ALA A 48 1.98 44.21 -20.69
C ALA A 48 2.61 43.33 -19.59
N ALA A 49 3.91 43.47 -19.38
CA ALA A 49 4.63 42.66 -18.40
C ALA A 49 4.27 42.98 -16.94
N GLY A 50 4.08 44.26 -16.62
CA GLY A 50 3.68 44.73 -15.29
C GLY A 50 2.27 44.28 -14.94
N GLY A 51 1.31 44.45 -15.85
CA GLY A 51 -0.06 44.03 -15.67
C GLY A 51 -0.23 42.52 -15.52
N VAL A 52 0.45 41.72 -16.36
CA VAL A 52 0.45 40.26 -16.21
C VAL A 52 1.02 39.82 -14.87
N ARG A 53 2.13 40.43 -14.40
CA ARG A 53 2.71 40.08 -13.09
C ARG A 53 1.85 40.50 -11.91
N LEU A 54 1.16 41.64 -12.03
CA LEU A 54 0.27 42.11 -10.95
C LEU A 54 -0.92 41.18 -10.75
N LEU A 55 -1.46 40.63 -11.84
CA LEU A 55 -2.65 39.76 -11.81
C LEU A 55 -2.33 38.29 -11.68
N SER A 56 -1.10 37.86 -12.06
CA SER A 56 -0.64 36.47 -11.93
C SER A 56 0.28 36.34 -10.72
N ARG A 57 -0.17 35.58 -9.69
CA ARG A 57 0.64 35.26 -8.50
C ARG A 57 1.68 34.16 -8.73
N GLU A 58 1.57 33.47 -9.87
CA GLU A 58 2.44 32.34 -10.23
C GLU A 58 3.37 32.70 -11.38
N PRO A 59 4.48 31.95 -11.58
CA PRO A 59 5.34 32.11 -12.75
C PRO A 59 4.52 32.00 -14.04
N PHE A 60 4.77 32.91 -14.98
CA PHE A 60 4.03 32.98 -16.24
C PHE A 60 4.14 31.68 -17.05
N ARG A 61 3.01 31.02 -17.27
CA ARG A 61 2.88 29.81 -18.09
C ARG A 61 1.55 29.86 -18.84
N LEU A 62 1.57 29.80 -20.16
CA LEU A 62 0.36 29.82 -21.00
C LEU A 62 -0.47 28.52 -20.97
N GLY A 63 -0.34 27.73 -19.91
CA GLY A 63 -0.92 26.39 -19.84
C GLY A 63 -2.27 26.28 -19.11
N THR A 64 -2.82 27.39 -18.58
CA THR A 64 -4.13 27.42 -17.91
C THR A 64 -5.03 28.49 -18.51
N VAL A 65 -6.35 28.26 -18.48
CA VAL A 65 -7.36 29.19 -19.00
C VAL A 65 -7.25 30.56 -18.30
N ARG A 66 -7.01 30.58 -17.00
CA ARG A 66 -6.85 31.83 -16.23
C ARG A 66 -5.65 32.66 -16.70
N GLN A 67 -4.47 32.01 -16.84
CA GLN A 67 -3.26 32.71 -17.29
C GLN A 67 -3.38 33.15 -18.75
N MET A 68 -4.04 32.37 -19.59
CA MET A 68 -4.35 32.72 -20.95
C MET A 68 -5.28 33.95 -21.03
N ALA A 69 -6.35 34.00 -20.23
CA ALA A 69 -7.24 35.14 -20.16
C ALA A 69 -6.54 36.41 -19.68
N ILE A 70 -5.67 36.32 -18.68
CA ILE A 70 -4.83 37.46 -18.21
C ILE A 70 -3.91 37.92 -19.34
N PHE A 71 -3.22 37.01 -20.04
CA PHE A 71 -2.34 37.34 -21.15
C PHE A 71 -3.09 38.03 -22.27
N ILE A 72 -4.18 37.46 -22.75
CA ILE A 72 -4.99 38.03 -23.85
C ILE A 72 -5.56 39.39 -23.43
N GLY A 73 -6.18 39.48 -22.25
CA GLY A 73 -6.83 40.72 -21.81
C GLY A 73 -5.84 41.86 -21.54
N VAL A 74 -4.73 41.55 -20.88
CA VAL A 74 -3.79 42.60 -20.42
C VAL A 74 -2.66 42.85 -21.42
N ALA A 75 -1.96 41.77 -21.82
CA ALA A 75 -0.79 41.95 -22.68
C ALA A 75 -1.17 42.10 -24.14
N ALA A 76 -2.09 41.31 -24.65
CA ALA A 76 -2.39 41.33 -26.07
C ALA A 76 -3.46 42.37 -26.48
N LEU A 77 -4.39 42.76 -25.60
CA LEU A 77 -5.46 43.72 -25.91
C LEU A 77 -5.26 45.08 -25.23
N PHE A 78 -5.15 45.10 -23.90
CA PHE A 78 -5.14 46.36 -23.13
C PHE A 78 -3.85 47.17 -23.38
N ALA A 79 -2.67 46.53 -23.32
CA ALA A 79 -1.40 47.25 -23.49
C ALA A 79 -1.27 47.85 -24.88
N PRO A 80 -1.51 47.14 -26.03
CA PRO A 80 -1.55 47.71 -27.37
C PRO A 80 -2.61 48.81 -27.57
N LEU A 81 -3.80 48.63 -26.97
CA LEU A 81 -4.84 49.65 -27.05
C LEU A 81 -4.40 50.97 -26.47
N VAL A 82 -3.76 50.95 -25.28
CA VAL A 82 -3.31 52.14 -24.58
C VAL A 82 -2.07 52.75 -25.25
N SER A 83 -1.06 51.93 -25.64
CA SER A 83 0.17 52.38 -26.24
C SER A 83 0.01 52.99 -27.64
N SER A 84 -1.04 52.56 -28.35
CA SER A 84 -1.29 53.07 -29.72
C SER A 84 -1.82 54.50 -29.78
N PHE A 85 -2.33 55.06 -28.63
CA PHE A 85 -2.71 56.50 -28.60
C PHE A 85 -1.51 57.43 -28.76
N PRO A 86 -0.45 57.37 -27.94
CA PRO A 86 0.72 58.19 -28.14
C PRO A 86 1.48 57.82 -29.43
N ASP A 87 1.43 56.56 -29.86
CA ASP A 87 2.08 56.11 -31.09
C ASP A 87 1.43 56.79 -32.30
N ALA A 88 0.09 56.81 -32.41
CA ALA A 88 -0.62 57.53 -33.45
C ALA A 88 -0.40 59.04 -33.41
N ALA A 89 -0.27 59.65 -32.22
CA ALA A 89 0.03 61.04 -32.06
C ALA A 89 1.43 61.41 -32.60
N VAL A 90 2.42 60.56 -32.32
CA VAL A 90 3.79 60.75 -32.84
C VAL A 90 3.77 60.67 -34.38
N VAL A 91 3.16 59.65 -34.97
CA VAL A 91 3.16 59.46 -36.43
C VAL A 91 2.36 60.54 -37.14
N SER A 92 1.16 60.86 -36.70
CA SER A 92 0.29 61.86 -37.32
C SER A 92 0.82 63.30 -37.25
N SER A 93 1.68 63.61 -36.24
CA SER A 93 2.32 64.91 -36.09
C SER A 93 3.38 65.18 -37.13
N PHE A 94 3.98 64.16 -37.74
CA PHE A 94 5.05 64.27 -38.72
C PHE A 94 4.66 63.84 -40.14
N HIS A 95 3.45 63.20 -40.28
CA HIS A 95 2.90 62.79 -41.59
C HIS A 95 1.45 63.26 -41.72
N SER A 96 1.00 63.50 -42.95
CA SER A 96 -0.34 64.03 -43.25
C SER A 96 -1.43 62.96 -43.16
N GLU A 97 -1.21 61.87 -42.43
CA GLU A 97 -2.17 60.79 -42.23
C GLU A 97 -3.19 61.16 -41.15
N ARG A 98 -4.42 60.64 -41.27
CA ARG A 98 -5.43 60.84 -40.25
C ARG A 98 -5.10 60.03 -38.99
N TYR A 99 -5.18 60.67 -37.86
CA TYR A 99 -4.86 60.09 -36.55
C TYR A 99 -5.57 58.74 -36.29
N TRP A 100 -6.84 58.65 -36.55
CA TRP A 100 -7.61 57.43 -36.31
C TRP A 100 -7.27 56.26 -37.25
N ASP A 101 -6.85 56.53 -38.48
CA ASP A 101 -6.39 55.51 -39.41
C ASP A 101 -5.04 54.90 -38.94
N VAL A 102 -4.13 55.77 -38.48
CA VAL A 102 -2.87 55.34 -37.89
C VAL A 102 -3.12 54.55 -36.63
N TRP A 103 -3.98 55.05 -35.75
CA TRP A 103 -4.31 54.37 -34.48
C TRP A 103 -4.87 52.98 -34.73
N ASN A 104 -5.84 52.83 -35.62
CA ASN A 104 -6.45 51.54 -35.94
C ASN A 104 -5.42 50.53 -36.46
N ARG A 105 -4.56 50.95 -37.41
CA ARG A 105 -3.49 50.10 -37.94
C ARG A 105 -2.51 49.65 -36.83
N ARG A 106 -2.13 50.58 -35.96
CA ARG A 106 -1.18 50.32 -34.87
C ARG A 106 -1.76 49.34 -33.84
N VAL A 107 -2.99 49.56 -33.36
CA VAL A 107 -3.66 48.64 -32.42
C VAL A 107 -3.68 47.23 -32.99
N VAL A 108 -4.18 47.06 -34.22
CA VAL A 108 -4.33 45.72 -34.81
C VAL A 108 -2.99 45.03 -35.01
N SER A 109 -1.96 45.80 -35.47
CA SER A 109 -0.61 45.24 -35.66
C SER A 109 0.05 44.84 -34.37
N ASN A 110 -0.07 45.66 -33.33
CA ASN A 110 0.53 45.37 -32.01
C ASN A 110 -0.17 44.19 -31.31
N VAL A 111 -1.51 44.13 -31.36
CA VAL A 111 -2.30 42.98 -30.86
C VAL A 111 -1.82 41.68 -31.52
N LEU A 112 -1.68 41.65 -32.84
CA LEU A 112 -1.23 40.45 -33.54
C LEU A 112 0.21 40.10 -33.16
N SER A 113 1.09 41.10 -33.05
CA SER A 113 2.47 40.91 -32.64
C SER A 113 2.56 40.29 -31.21
N GLU A 114 1.82 40.81 -30.24
CA GLU A 114 1.79 40.28 -28.90
C GLU A 114 1.28 38.84 -28.87
N LEU A 115 0.19 38.52 -29.60
CA LEU A 115 -0.39 37.18 -29.68
C LEU A 115 0.53 36.16 -30.35
N ALA A 116 1.34 36.58 -31.33
CA ALA A 116 2.19 35.70 -32.13
C ALA A 116 3.60 35.57 -31.53
N VAL A 117 4.19 36.66 -31.07
CA VAL A 117 5.61 36.70 -30.67
C VAL A 117 5.82 36.31 -29.22
N VAL A 118 4.99 36.83 -28.28
CA VAL A 118 5.21 36.58 -26.85
C VAL A 118 5.08 35.10 -26.47
N PRO A 119 4.04 34.36 -26.90
CA PRO A 119 3.95 32.94 -26.59
C PRO A 119 5.02 32.10 -27.31
N THR A 120 5.41 32.49 -28.51
CA THR A 120 6.51 31.85 -29.27
C THR A 120 7.84 31.96 -28.51
N VAL A 121 8.15 33.15 -28.02
CA VAL A 121 9.37 33.39 -27.20
C VAL A 121 9.26 32.66 -25.87
N ALA A 122 8.07 32.63 -25.24
CA ALA A 122 7.86 31.89 -24.01
C ALA A 122 8.09 30.36 -24.21
N GLY A 123 7.60 29.82 -25.32
CA GLY A 123 7.89 28.44 -25.73
C GLY A 123 9.38 28.19 -25.95
N ALA A 124 10.07 29.09 -26.65
CA ALA A 124 11.51 28.95 -26.88
C ALA A 124 12.34 28.98 -25.57
N VAL A 125 11.98 29.85 -24.62
CA VAL A 125 12.63 29.93 -23.31
C VAL A 125 12.37 28.65 -22.49
N SER A 126 11.16 28.12 -22.52
CA SER A 126 10.81 26.86 -21.82
C SER A 126 11.56 25.67 -22.42
N VAL A 127 11.78 25.68 -23.70
CA VAL A 127 12.57 24.69 -24.45
C VAL A 127 14.06 24.76 -24.11
N ALA A 128 14.65 25.96 -24.04
CA ALA A 128 16.04 26.17 -23.66
C ALA A 128 16.32 25.75 -22.21
N ALA A 129 15.33 25.82 -21.31
CA ALA A 129 15.43 25.36 -19.91
C ALA A 129 15.42 23.82 -19.75
N GLY A 130 15.58 23.00 -20.80
CA GLY A 130 15.81 21.56 -20.73
C GLY A 130 14.65 20.66 -21.15
N SER A 131 13.59 21.20 -21.76
CA SER A 131 12.45 20.36 -22.19
C SER A 131 12.67 19.64 -23.53
N LEU A 132 13.67 20.03 -24.32
CA LEU A 132 13.99 19.42 -25.65
C LEU A 132 14.47 17.96 -25.55
N SER A 133 15.17 17.58 -24.49
CA SER A 133 15.64 16.21 -24.30
C SER A 133 14.51 15.18 -24.21
N ARG A 134 13.27 15.63 -23.98
CA ARG A 134 12.06 14.79 -23.92
C ARG A 134 11.31 14.66 -25.26
N TRP A 135 11.73 15.43 -26.29
CA TRP A 135 11.11 15.32 -27.58
C TRP A 135 11.65 14.08 -28.31
N ARG A 136 10.83 13.04 -28.39
CA ARG A 136 11.11 11.86 -29.22
C ARG A 136 11.07 12.26 -30.69
N GLY A 137 11.83 11.59 -31.55
CA GLY A 137 11.93 11.87 -32.99
C GLY A 137 10.60 12.05 -33.70
N ARG A 138 9.55 11.36 -33.25
CA ARG A 138 8.18 11.49 -33.75
C ARG A 138 7.60 12.91 -33.61
N ARG A 139 7.90 13.63 -32.53
CA ARG A 139 7.41 15.01 -32.32
C ARG A 139 8.08 16.00 -33.29
N TRP A 140 9.35 15.79 -33.54
CA TRP A 140 10.07 16.59 -34.54
C TRP A 140 9.55 16.38 -35.96
N MET A 141 9.22 15.14 -36.31
CA MET A 141 8.60 14.80 -37.59
C MET A 141 7.23 15.47 -37.72
N GLU A 142 6.38 15.41 -36.70
CA GLU A 142 5.08 16.07 -36.68
C GLU A 142 5.19 17.61 -36.85
N ALA A 143 6.15 18.25 -36.16
CA ALA A 143 6.41 19.68 -36.30
C ALA A 143 6.90 20.05 -37.72
N SER A 144 7.76 19.23 -38.31
CA SER A 144 8.22 19.42 -39.69
C SER A 144 7.09 19.28 -40.73
N VAL A 145 6.20 18.29 -40.53
CA VAL A 145 5.02 18.11 -41.41
C VAL A 145 4.07 19.30 -41.29
N LEU A 146 3.84 19.81 -40.06
CA LEU A 146 3.01 20.97 -39.81
C LEU A 146 3.60 22.22 -40.52
N PHE A 147 4.89 22.46 -40.37
CA PHE A 147 5.57 23.60 -41.03
C PHE A 147 5.50 23.46 -42.55
N ALA A 148 5.80 22.30 -43.11
CA ALA A 148 5.69 22.03 -44.54
C ALA A 148 4.27 22.27 -45.06
N GLY A 149 3.24 21.84 -44.29
CA GLY A 149 1.85 22.09 -44.59
C GLY A 149 1.49 23.57 -44.61
N LEU A 150 2.00 24.36 -43.63
CA LEU A 150 1.82 25.82 -43.62
C LEU A 150 2.42 26.48 -44.86
N VAL A 151 3.67 26.12 -45.22
CA VAL A 151 4.34 26.63 -46.39
C VAL A 151 3.60 26.25 -47.68
N ALA A 152 3.22 24.98 -47.80
CA ALA A 152 2.45 24.50 -48.95
C ALA A 152 1.14 25.27 -49.12
N THR A 153 0.39 25.47 -48.00
CA THR A 153 -0.85 26.23 -48.01
C THR A 153 -0.65 27.69 -48.38
N ALA A 154 0.40 28.32 -47.81
CA ALA A 154 0.75 29.70 -48.16
C ALA A 154 1.09 29.85 -49.67
N LEU A 155 1.88 28.92 -50.21
CA LEU A 155 2.20 28.89 -51.66
C LEU A 155 0.97 28.62 -52.52
N LEU A 156 0.06 27.77 -52.06
CA LEU A 156 -1.21 27.53 -52.80
C LEU A 156 -2.07 28.78 -52.83
N VAL A 157 -2.23 29.46 -51.70
CA VAL A 157 -3.02 30.68 -51.56
C VAL A 157 -2.39 31.83 -52.34
N SER A 158 -1.07 31.96 -52.35
CA SER A 158 -0.39 33.01 -53.09
C SER A 158 -0.41 32.85 -54.61
N ARG A 159 -0.52 31.64 -55.12
CA ARG A 159 -0.59 31.35 -56.58
C ARG A 159 -1.98 31.48 -57.19
N GLN A 160 -2.99 31.62 -56.38
CA GLN A 160 -4.36 31.79 -56.91
C GLN A 160 -4.55 33.25 -57.32
N PRO A 161 -4.91 33.52 -58.59
CA PRO A 161 -5.37 34.86 -58.98
C PRO A 161 -6.61 35.17 -58.14
N ALA A 162 -6.87 36.47 -57.92
CA ALA A 162 -8.04 36.99 -57.22
C ALA A 162 -9.32 36.39 -57.87
N PHE A 163 -9.75 35.20 -57.37
CA PHE A 163 -10.79 34.42 -58.04
C PHE A 163 -12.05 34.43 -57.21
N MET A 164 -13.04 35.00 -57.75
CA MET A 164 -14.48 35.16 -57.50
C MET A 164 -14.87 36.57 -57.06
N PRO A 165 -15.60 37.26 -57.92
CA PRO A 165 -16.26 38.53 -57.58
C PRO A 165 -17.30 38.23 -56.46
N GLY A 166 -17.06 38.74 -55.27
CA GLY A 166 -18.02 38.72 -54.20
C GLY A 166 -17.60 38.05 -52.85
N ASN A 167 -16.49 37.28 -52.75
CA ASN A 167 -16.05 36.74 -51.47
C ASN A 167 -14.51 36.62 -51.36
N PRO A 168 -13.79 37.70 -51.04
CA PRO A 168 -12.33 37.71 -51.00
C PRO A 168 -11.71 37.02 -49.76
N ARG A 169 -12.49 36.46 -48.86
CA ARG A 169 -12.02 35.97 -47.54
C ARG A 169 -11.84 34.45 -47.44
N TRP A 170 -12.34 33.66 -48.37
CA TRP A 170 -12.26 32.21 -48.34
C TRP A 170 -10.81 31.63 -48.33
N PRO A 171 -9.79 32.25 -48.97
CA PRO A 171 -8.44 31.67 -48.95
C PRO A 171 -7.83 31.56 -47.56
N LEU A 172 -8.23 32.42 -46.62
CA LEU A 172 -7.72 32.40 -45.24
C LEU A 172 -8.27 31.22 -44.44
N VAL A 173 -9.46 30.72 -44.74
CA VAL A 173 -10.09 29.60 -44.07
C VAL A 173 -9.29 28.29 -44.29
N VAL A 174 -8.53 28.20 -45.39
CA VAL A 174 -7.69 27.00 -45.69
C VAL A 174 -6.58 26.78 -44.66
N PHE A 175 -6.15 27.82 -43.94
CA PHE A 175 -5.19 27.66 -42.86
C PHE A 175 -5.78 27.06 -41.57
N LEU A 176 -7.13 27.16 -41.39
CA LEU A 176 -7.79 26.73 -40.15
C LEU A 176 -7.53 25.28 -39.75
N PRO A 177 -7.56 24.26 -40.62
CA PRO A 177 -7.30 22.89 -40.25
C PRO A 177 -5.87 22.68 -39.70
N ILE A 178 -4.89 23.36 -40.31
CA ILE A 178 -3.48 23.26 -39.89
C ILE A 178 -3.26 24.00 -38.55
N LEU A 179 -3.85 25.19 -38.40
CA LEU A 179 -3.80 25.93 -37.14
C LEU A 179 -4.53 25.21 -36.02
N LEU A 180 -5.64 24.55 -36.30
CA LEU A 180 -6.36 23.71 -35.36
C LEU A 180 -5.49 22.48 -34.95
N TRP A 181 -4.82 21.84 -35.92
CA TRP A 181 -3.90 20.75 -35.62
C TRP A 181 -2.72 21.21 -34.73
N ALA A 182 -2.16 22.40 -35.00
CA ALA A 182 -1.16 23.01 -34.15
C ALA A 182 -1.66 23.25 -32.72
N ALA A 183 -2.90 23.74 -32.56
CA ALA A 183 -3.54 23.96 -31.26
C ALA A 183 -3.68 22.67 -30.43
N LEU A 184 -4.21 21.62 -31.05
CA LEU A 184 -4.47 20.33 -30.37
C LEU A 184 -3.19 19.55 -30.06
N ARG A 185 -2.13 19.73 -30.86
CA ARG A 185 -0.92 18.91 -30.75
C ARG A 185 0.21 19.59 -30.01
N PHE A 186 0.40 20.89 -30.19
CA PHE A 186 1.53 21.67 -29.67
C PHE A 186 1.11 22.71 -28.62
N GLY A 187 -0.19 22.88 -28.39
CA GLY A 187 -0.67 23.82 -27.38
C GLY A 187 -0.60 25.29 -27.81
N PRO A 188 -0.72 26.24 -26.85
CA PRO A 188 -0.75 27.67 -27.14
C PRO A 188 0.52 28.19 -27.85
N GLU A 189 1.68 27.67 -27.48
CA GLU A 189 2.95 28.03 -28.10
C GLU A 189 3.01 27.58 -29.56
N GLY A 190 2.45 26.40 -29.87
CA GLY A 190 2.31 25.90 -31.24
C GLY A 190 1.37 26.73 -32.09
N VAL A 191 0.25 27.20 -31.51
CA VAL A 191 -0.67 28.13 -32.17
C VAL A 191 0.06 29.43 -32.52
N ALA A 192 0.74 30.05 -31.55
CA ALA A 192 1.43 31.31 -31.72
C ALA A 192 2.50 31.24 -32.83
N LEU A 193 3.32 30.18 -32.79
CA LEU A 193 4.34 29.95 -33.82
C LEU A 193 3.73 29.75 -35.22
N SER A 194 2.61 29.02 -35.30
CA SER A 194 1.90 28.77 -36.56
C SER A 194 1.24 30.04 -37.11
N VAL A 195 0.65 30.86 -36.22
CA VAL A 195 0.07 32.16 -36.56
C VAL A 195 1.18 33.11 -37.03
N LEU A 196 2.33 33.17 -36.34
CA LEU A 196 3.50 33.97 -36.74
C LEU A 196 3.99 33.53 -38.11
N ALA A 197 4.16 32.23 -38.33
CA ALA A 197 4.60 31.73 -39.66
C ALA A 197 3.57 32.07 -40.76
N THR A 198 2.30 31.93 -40.50
CA THR A 198 1.22 32.28 -41.45
C THR A 198 1.25 33.78 -41.75
N ALA A 199 1.39 34.63 -40.71
CA ALA A 199 1.48 36.09 -40.91
C ALA A 199 2.68 36.47 -41.75
N VAL A 200 3.89 35.95 -41.46
CA VAL A 200 5.11 36.23 -42.21
C VAL A 200 5.02 35.77 -43.65
N LEU A 201 4.47 34.57 -43.91
CA LEU A 201 4.35 34.03 -45.27
C LEU A 201 3.30 34.80 -46.11
N THR A 202 2.16 35.14 -45.50
CA THR A 202 1.07 35.83 -46.22
C THR A 202 1.39 37.34 -46.43
N LEU A 203 1.95 37.99 -45.41
CA LEU A 203 2.38 39.39 -45.51
C LEU A 203 3.54 39.54 -46.52
N GLY A 204 4.51 38.60 -46.43
CA GLY A 204 5.61 38.56 -47.40
C GLY A 204 5.14 38.37 -48.85
N ALA A 205 4.17 37.54 -49.10
CA ALA A 205 3.54 37.38 -50.42
C ALA A 205 2.85 38.69 -50.90
N ALA A 206 2.11 39.32 -49.96
CA ALA A 206 1.40 40.58 -50.29
C ALA A 206 2.36 41.74 -50.64
N THR A 207 3.52 41.87 -49.99
CA THR A 207 4.52 42.90 -50.29
C THR A 207 5.20 42.69 -51.65
N HIS A 208 5.17 41.48 -52.20
CA HIS A 208 5.68 41.16 -53.53
C HIS A 208 4.57 41.22 -54.62
N GLY A 209 3.40 41.73 -54.29
CA GLY A 209 2.27 41.85 -55.21
C GLY A 209 1.65 40.53 -55.60
N VAL A 210 1.80 39.49 -54.79
CA VAL A 210 1.30 38.14 -55.03
C VAL A 210 0.25 37.77 -53.95
N GLY A 211 -0.90 37.28 -54.37
CA GLY A 211 -1.88 36.77 -53.42
C GLY A 211 -3.26 37.45 -53.51
N PRO A 212 -4.23 37.04 -52.68
CA PRO A 212 -5.61 37.44 -52.81
C PRO A 212 -5.95 38.88 -52.38
N PHE A 213 -4.93 39.66 -51.95
CA PHE A 213 -5.09 41.02 -51.43
C PHE A 213 -4.61 42.11 -52.42
N THR A 214 -4.27 41.74 -53.65
CA THR A 214 -3.67 42.66 -54.67
C THR A 214 -4.67 43.54 -55.37
N GLU A 215 -5.98 43.27 -55.30
CA GLU A 215 -7.05 44.05 -55.97
C GLU A 215 -7.76 45.11 -55.07
N GLN A 216 -7.53 45.04 -53.74
CA GLN A 216 -7.98 46.07 -52.78
C GLN A 216 -6.83 47.03 -52.48
N SER A 217 -7.11 48.23 -51.94
CA SER A 217 -6.03 49.01 -51.36
C SER A 217 -5.19 48.11 -50.45
N ALA A 218 -3.90 48.05 -50.67
CA ALA A 218 -2.98 47.12 -49.94
C ALA A 218 -3.23 47.17 -48.41
N ASP A 219 -3.61 48.31 -47.89
CA ASP A 219 -3.85 48.59 -46.48
C ASP A 219 -5.09 47.87 -45.94
N GLU A 220 -6.21 47.84 -46.69
CA GLU A 220 -7.47 47.19 -46.24
C GLU A 220 -7.33 45.67 -46.24
N GLY A 221 -6.66 45.11 -47.23
CA GLY A 221 -6.38 43.67 -47.29
C GLY A 221 -5.52 43.18 -46.14
N VAL A 222 -4.46 43.93 -45.81
CA VAL A 222 -3.56 43.64 -44.68
C VAL A 222 -4.30 43.71 -43.33
N LEU A 223 -5.14 44.74 -43.16
CA LEU A 223 -5.92 44.90 -41.94
C LEU A 223 -6.94 43.73 -41.75
N ALA A 224 -7.63 43.34 -42.83
CA ALA A 224 -8.55 42.20 -42.78
C ALA A 224 -7.85 40.88 -42.41
N LEU A 225 -6.64 40.63 -42.97
CA LEU A 225 -5.82 39.49 -42.62
C LEU A 225 -5.43 39.50 -41.16
N GLN A 226 -4.93 40.63 -40.65
CA GLN A 226 -4.53 40.77 -39.24
C GLN A 226 -5.69 40.51 -38.30
N ILE A 227 -6.90 41.09 -38.55
CA ILE A 227 -8.08 40.86 -37.73
C ILE A 227 -8.48 39.36 -37.76
N PHE A 228 -8.43 38.72 -38.93
CA PHE A 228 -8.70 37.28 -39.04
C PHE A 228 -7.75 36.47 -38.21
N LEU A 229 -6.44 36.72 -38.30
CA LEU A 229 -5.42 36.02 -37.54
C LEU A 229 -5.55 36.27 -36.04
N ILE A 230 -5.94 37.45 -35.59
CA ILE A 230 -6.20 37.77 -34.18
C ILE A 230 -7.38 36.92 -33.66
N VAL A 231 -8.50 36.91 -34.36
CA VAL A 231 -9.69 36.16 -33.95
C VAL A 231 -9.39 34.67 -33.88
N VAL A 232 -8.68 34.13 -34.88
CA VAL A 232 -8.29 32.72 -34.93
C VAL A 232 -7.27 32.40 -33.82
N ALA A 233 -6.25 33.25 -33.61
CA ALA A 233 -5.26 33.07 -32.58
C ALA A 233 -5.89 33.02 -31.20
N ILE A 234 -6.75 34.01 -30.85
CA ILE A 234 -7.41 34.04 -29.55
C ILE A 234 -8.29 32.79 -29.36
N SER A 235 -9.09 32.43 -30.35
CA SER A 235 -9.99 31.28 -30.27
C SER A 235 -9.24 29.97 -30.10
N LEU A 236 -8.17 29.74 -30.87
CA LEU A 236 -7.37 28.51 -30.78
C LEU A 236 -6.48 28.46 -29.55
N MET A 237 -5.96 29.58 -29.09
CA MET A 237 -5.20 29.66 -27.82
C MET A 237 -6.07 29.34 -26.63
N CYS A 238 -7.29 29.90 -26.56
CA CYS A 238 -8.25 29.57 -25.52
C CYS A 238 -8.64 28.10 -25.56
N ALA A 239 -8.96 27.56 -26.75
CA ALA A 239 -9.29 26.16 -26.92
C ALA A 239 -8.16 25.22 -26.52
N SER A 240 -6.91 25.55 -26.89
CA SER A 240 -5.74 24.76 -26.54
C SER A 240 -5.39 24.83 -25.03
N ALA A 241 -5.60 25.97 -24.38
CA ALA A 241 -5.44 26.12 -22.95
C ALA A 241 -6.47 25.28 -22.18
N LEU A 242 -7.72 25.28 -22.63
CA LEU A 242 -8.80 24.47 -22.05
C LEU A 242 -8.53 22.96 -22.22
N ASP A 243 -8.11 22.52 -23.41
CA ASP A 243 -7.75 21.11 -23.66
C ASP A 243 -6.54 20.67 -22.78
N ASN A 244 -5.58 21.55 -22.62
CA ASN A 244 -4.39 21.29 -21.78
C ASN A 244 -4.76 21.15 -20.28
N GLU A 245 -5.64 22.02 -19.80
CA GLU A 245 -6.16 21.96 -18.43
C GLU A 245 -7.00 20.70 -18.20
N ARG A 246 -7.88 20.38 -19.14
CA ARG A 246 -8.67 19.14 -19.13
C ARG A 246 -7.76 17.90 -19.09
N ARG A 247 -6.78 17.81 -19.98
CA ARG A 247 -5.84 16.67 -20.01
C ARG A 247 -5.02 16.53 -18.73
N ARG A 248 -4.68 17.66 -18.08
CA ARG A 248 -4.02 17.64 -16.76
C ARG A 248 -4.94 17.11 -15.69
N ALA A 249 -6.19 17.56 -15.66
CA ALA A 249 -7.19 17.10 -14.72
C ALA A 249 -7.50 15.59 -14.91
N GLU A 250 -7.65 15.13 -16.16
CA GLU A 250 -7.87 13.73 -16.50
C GLU A 250 -6.69 12.84 -16.03
N ARG A 251 -5.45 13.30 -16.24
CA ARG A 251 -4.25 12.57 -15.76
C ARG A 251 -4.21 12.50 -14.24
N ALA A 252 -4.43 13.62 -13.56
CA ALA A 252 -4.43 13.68 -12.11
C ALA A 252 -5.53 12.77 -11.51
N LEU A 253 -6.72 12.75 -12.14
CA LEU A 253 -7.82 11.86 -11.75
C LEU A 253 -7.46 10.38 -11.99
N SER A 254 -6.89 10.07 -13.16
CA SER A 254 -6.44 8.69 -13.48
C SER A 254 -5.39 8.19 -12.51
N GLU A 255 -4.38 9.01 -12.18
CA GLU A 255 -3.36 8.67 -11.18
C GLU A 255 -3.95 8.46 -9.78
N ARG A 256 -4.96 9.27 -9.44
CA ARG A 256 -5.67 9.12 -8.15
C ARG A 256 -6.45 7.81 -8.09
N LEU A 257 -7.24 7.50 -9.14
CA LEU A 257 -8.03 6.28 -9.22
C LEU A 257 -7.14 5.02 -9.21
N GLN A 258 -6.03 5.04 -9.93
CA GLN A 258 -5.06 3.94 -9.92
C GLN A 258 -4.47 3.72 -8.51
N PHE A 259 -4.16 4.80 -7.80
CA PHE A 259 -3.66 4.70 -6.42
C PHE A 259 -4.74 4.15 -5.47
N GLU A 260 -5.98 4.64 -5.56
CA GLU A 260 -7.12 4.14 -4.76
C GLU A 260 -7.37 2.65 -5.04
N GLU A 261 -7.23 2.19 -6.29
CA GLU A 261 -7.33 0.78 -6.65
C GLU A 261 -6.23 -0.06 -6.00
N VAL A 262 -4.98 0.40 -6.04
CA VAL A 262 -3.86 -0.30 -5.36
C VAL A 262 -4.10 -0.40 -3.87
N LEU A 263 -4.55 0.68 -3.20
CA LEU A 263 -4.86 0.68 -1.78
C LEU A 263 -6.01 -0.27 -1.43
N SER A 264 -7.09 -0.24 -2.21
CA SER A 264 -8.25 -1.10 -1.99
C SER A 264 -7.88 -2.58 -2.12
N ARG A 265 -7.13 -2.96 -3.15
CA ARG A 265 -6.64 -4.33 -3.34
C ARG A 265 -5.68 -4.75 -2.24
N MET A 266 -4.79 -3.85 -1.81
CA MET A 266 -3.86 -4.10 -0.71
C MET A 266 -4.61 -4.32 0.60
N SER A 267 -5.57 -3.47 0.93
CA SER A 267 -6.40 -3.61 2.13
C SER A 267 -7.20 -4.92 2.12
N ALA A 268 -7.85 -5.25 1.00
CA ALA A 268 -8.60 -6.49 0.84
C ALA A 268 -7.73 -7.73 0.99
N ALA A 269 -6.52 -7.71 0.45
CA ALA A 269 -5.58 -8.82 0.56
C ALA A 269 -5.18 -9.11 2.01
N PHE A 270 -5.01 -8.07 2.83
CA PHE A 270 -4.64 -8.27 4.23
C PHE A 270 -5.80 -8.70 5.14
N VAL A 271 -7.06 -8.50 4.74
CA VAL A 271 -8.24 -8.82 5.60
C VAL A 271 -8.39 -10.32 5.86
N GLY A 272 -8.11 -11.17 4.88
CA GLY A 272 -8.34 -12.63 4.97
C GLY A 272 -7.07 -13.47 5.06
N LEU A 273 -5.88 -12.85 5.11
CA LEU A 273 -4.61 -13.57 5.00
C LEU A 273 -4.20 -14.21 6.34
N PRO A 274 -3.79 -15.49 6.35
CA PRO A 274 -3.18 -16.13 7.50
C PRO A 274 -1.87 -15.45 7.93
N CYS A 275 -1.55 -15.48 9.23
CA CYS A 275 -0.38 -14.79 9.78
C CYS A 275 0.96 -15.27 9.21
N ASP A 276 1.07 -16.53 8.84
CA ASP A 276 2.26 -17.15 8.23
C ASP A 276 2.52 -16.67 6.80
N GLU A 277 1.50 -16.24 6.08
CA GLU A 277 1.61 -15.68 4.72
C GLU A 277 1.86 -14.16 4.71
N MET A 278 1.63 -13.47 5.82
CA MET A 278 1.76 -12.01 5.96
C MET A 278 3.13 -11.47 5.50
N PRO A 279 4.29 -12.08 5.84
CA PRO A 279 5.60 -11.57 5.42
C PRO A 279 5.76 -11.54 3.89
N ARG A 280 5.23 -12.55 3.19
CA ARG A 280 5.24 -12.60 1.72
C ARG A 280 4.32 -11.53 1.12
N ALA A 281 3.16 -11.31 1.73
CA ALA A 281 2.23 -10.28 1.30
C ALA A 281 2.81 -8.87 1.48
N PHE A 282 3.49 -8.59 2.58
CA PHE A 282 4.20 -7.32 2.77
C PHE A 282 5.23 -7.08 1.67
N ALA A 283 6.08 -8.07 1.37
CA ALA A 283 7.08 -7.96 0.31
C ALA A 283 6.43 -7.68 -1.06
N PHE A 284 5.39 -8.43 -1.42
CA PHE A 284 4.64 -8.26 -2.67
C PHE A 284 4.03 -6.85 -2.81
N TRP A 285 3.37 -6.34 -1.75
CA TRP A 285 2.72 -5.04 -1.81
C TRP A 285 3.70 -3.88 -1.77
N LEU A 286 4.85 -4.01 -1.09
CA LEU A 286 5.93 -3.04 -1.15
C LEU A 286 6.53 -2.93 -2.56
N GLU A 287 6.75 -4.06 -3.23
CA GLU A 287 7.21 -4.08 -4.62
C GLU A 287 6.20 -3.38 -5.54
N ARG A 288 4.92 -3.65 -5.36
CA ARG A 288 3.86 -3.05 -6.16
C ARG A 288 3.71 -1.55 -5.93
N LEU A 289 3.84 -1.09 -4.69
CA LEU A 289 3.89 0.34 -4.35
C LEU A 289 5.13 1.00 -4.94
N ALA A 290 6.29 0.37 -4.83
CA ALA A 290 7.53 0.86 -5.45
C ALA A 290 7.38 1.00 -6.97
N GLY A 291 6.81 0.00 -7.64
CA GLY A 291 6.51 0.05 -9.07
C GLY A 291 5.54 1.16 -9.46
N PHE A 292 4.48 1.39 -8.67
CA PHE A 292 3.52 2.47 -8.90
C PHE A 292 4.18 3.85 -8.87
N PHE A 293 5.07 4.07 -7.91
CA PHE A 293 5.77 5.35 -7.76
C PHE A 293 7.07 5.44 -8.59
N GLY A 294 7.48 4.36 -9.25
CA GLY A 294 8.73 4.27 -10.02
C GLY A 294 9.99 4.32 -9.15
N TRP A 295 9.92 3.78 -7.93
CA TRP A 295 11.06 3.65 -7.02
C TRP A 295 11.76 2.30 -7.20
N ARG A 296 13.06 2.30 -6.91
CA ARG A 296 13.87 1.07 -6.97
C ARG A 296 14.08 0.42 -5.61
N ASP A 297 14.21 1.25 -4.57
CA ASP A 297 14.62 0.79 -3.25
C ASP A 297 13.60 1.22 -2.20
N VAL A 298 12.89 0.25 -1.64
CA VAL A 298 11.93 0.42 -0.54
C VAL A 298 12.24 -0.63 0.52
N LEU A 299 12.44 -0.19 1.76
CA LEU A 299 12.70 -1.03 2.92
C LEU A 299 11.52 -0.93 3.88
N LEU A 300 11.01 -2.06 4.33
CA LEU A 300 10.12 -2.14 5.49
C LEU A 300 10.93 -2.58 6.71
N ALA A 301 11.01 -1.73 7.69
CA ALA A 301 11.62 -2.05 8.99
C ALA A 301 10.53 -2.21 10.03
N LEU A 302 10.49 -3.35 10.72
CA LEU A 302 9.56 -3.61 11.80
C LEU A 302 10.28 -3.41 13.13
N TYR A 303 9.62 -2.72 14.07
CA TYR A 303 10.13 -2.54 15.43
C TYR A 303 9.58 -3.62 16.35
N ASP A 304 10.47 -4.26 17.09
CA ASP A 304 10.17 -4.91 18.35
C ASP A 304 10.63 -3.96 19.48
N GLU A 305 9.87 -3.90 20.58
CA GLU A 305 10.20 -3.01 21.73
C GLU A 305 11.58 -3.30 22.35
N SER A 306 12.09 -4.52 22.17
CA SER A 306 13.38 -4.98 22.70
C SER A 306 14.51 -5.07 21.67
N GLN A 307 14.22 -5.27 20.40
CA GLN A 307 15.24 -5.45 19.37
C GLN A 307 14.74 -4.92 18.02
N GLN A 308 15.48 -3.99 17.44
CA GLN A 308 15.20 -3.45 16.10
C GLN A 308 15.51 -4.50 15.03
N VAL A 309 14.49 -5.10 14.46
CA VAL A 309 14.65 -6.11 13.41
C VAL A 309 14.01 -5.61 12.12
N ALA A 310 14.79 -5.51 11.04
CA ALA A 310 14.27 -5.37 9.70
C ALA A 310 13.70 -6.73 9.27
N LEU A 311 12.39 -6.82 9.04
CA LEU A 311 11.73 -8.10 8.77
C LEU A 311 11.28 -8.29 7.32
N ALA A 312 11.18 -7.23 6.50
CA ALA A 312 10.85 -7.37 5.11
C ALA A 312 11.77 -6.45 4.30
N HIS A 313 12.68 -7.07 3.59
CA HIS A 313 13.63 -6.40 2.74
C HIS A 313 13.19 -6.61 1.28
N TRP A 314 12.67 -5.56 0.66
CA TRP A 314 12.63 -5.48 -0.78
C TRP A 314 13.58 -4.36 -1.20
N SER A 315 14.69 -4.72 -1.80
CA SER A 315 15.70 -3.81 -2.31
C SER A 315 16.34 -4.44 -3.54
N THR A 316 16.50 -3.66 -4.58
CA THR A 316 17.33 -4.04 -5.73
C THR A 316 18.83 -3.92 -5.41
N PHE A 317 19.20 -3.33 -4.28
CA PHE A 317 20.53 -3.49 -3.70
C PHE A 317 20.66 -4.91 -3.17
N HIS A 318 21.67 -5.62 -3.63
CA HIS A 318 22.06 -6.96 -3.19
C HIS A 318 22.54 -6.94 -1.71
N ALA A 319 21.66 -6.56 -0.82
CA ALA A 319 21.87 -6.79 0.58
C ALA A 319 21.34 -8.20 0.87
N ASP A 320 22.22 -9.05 1.34
CA ASP A 320 21.91 -10.36 1.90
C ASP A 320 20.63 -10.25 2.77
N PRO A 321 19.60 -11.10 2.59
CA PRO A 321 18.39 -11.10 3.42
C PRO A 321 18.67 -11.19 4.92
N HIS A 322 19.88 -11.55 5.30
CA HIS A 322 20.36 -11.62 6.70
C HIS A 322 21.11 -10.36 7.18
N THR A 323 21.28 -9.33 6.34
CA THR A 323 21.93 -8.10 6.78
C THR A 323 20.97 -7.33 7.69
N ARG A 324 21.17 -7.42 8.99
CA ARG A 324 20.45 -6.67 10.02
C ARG A 324 20.88 -5.20 9.96
N LEU A 325 20.18 -4.39 9.22
CA LEU A 325 20.39 -2.95 9.20
C LEU A 325 19.73 -2.36 10.47
N SER A 326 20.53 -1.89 11.41
CA SER A 326 19.99 -1.17 12.57
C SER A 326 19.70 0.27 12.16
N LEU A 327 18.46 0.56 11.75
CA LEU A 327 18.05 1.91 11.35
C LEU A 327 18.32 2.94 12.45
N ARG A 328 18.24 2.58 13.71
CA ARG A 328 18.54 3.47 14.84
C ARG A 328 20.02 3.82 14.93
N THR A 329 20.89 2.92 14.50
CA THR A 329 22.34 3.15 14.50
C THR A 329 22.75 3.92 13.23
N GLU A 330 22.14 3.61 12.09
CA GLU A 330 22.46 4.24 10.81
C GLU A 330 21.81 5.63 10.65
N PHE A 331 20.54 5.77 11.06
CA PHE A 331 19.73 6.97 10.90
C PHE A 331 19.08 7.45 12.22
N PRO A 332 19.88 7.75 13.24
CA PRO A 332 19.38 8.04 14.59
C PRO A 332 18.47 9.29 14.61
N TRP A 333 18.83 10.34 13.88
CA TRP A 333 18.06 11.58 13.83
C TRP A 333 16.69 11.35 13.14
N ALA A 334 16.67 10.70 11.99
CA ALA A 334 15.43 10.43 11.25
C ALA A 334 14.48 9.52 12.05
N VAL A 335 15.01 8.47 12.70
CA VAL A 335 14.22 7.53 13.49
C VAL A 335 13.59 8.20 14.71
N GLU A 336 14.29 9.11 15.37
CA GLU A 336 13.74 9.83 16.52
C GLU A 336 12.68 10.86 16.08
N ARG A 337 12.98 11.60 15.05
CA ARG A 337 12.11 12.66 14.56
C ARG A 337 10.80 12.14 13.95
N VAL A 338 10.85 11.01 13.25
CA VAL A 338 9.67 10.37 12.63
C VAL A 338 8.60 9.95 13.65
N LYS A 339 8.99 9.72 14.89
CA LYS A 339 8.04 9.40 15.98
C LYS A 339 7.12 10.58 16.28
N THR A 340 7.65 11.79 16.22
CA THR A 340 6.94 13.04 16.58
C THR A 340 6.33 13.76 15.38
N GLU A 341 7.06 13.88 14.29
CA GLU A 341 6.69 14.70 13.12
C GLU A 341 5.97 13.91 12.01
N GLY A 342 5.97 12.59 12.07
CA GLY A 342 5.39 11.76 11.01
C GLY A 342 6.38 11.48 9.89
N ALA A 343 5.95 11.51 8.62
CA ALA A 343 6.84 11.22 7.50
C ALA A 343 7.91 12.32 7.33
N ILE A 344 9.18 11.90 7.22
CA ILE A 344 10.35 12.78 7.11
C ILE A 344 11.11 12.46 5.85
N ALA A 345 11.51 13.50 5.11
CA ALA A 345 12.39 13.41 3.97
C ALA A 345 13.76 14.00 4.29
N LEU A 346 14.82 13.24 3.97
CA LEU A 346 16.20 13.67 4.06
C LEU A 346 16.82 13.77 2.68
N HIS A 347 17.63 14.80 2.47
CA HIS A 347 18.42 15.00 1.27
C HIS A 347 19.89 15.18 1.64
N VAL A 348 20.80 14.60 0.87
CA VAL A 348 22.23 14.88 0.99
C VAL A 348 22.48 16.25 0.40
N SER A 349 22.37 17.30 1.22
CA SER A 349 22.60 18.70 0.84
C SER A 349 23.28 19.44 1.97
N GLU A 350 23.80 20.64 1.68
CA GLU A 350 24.38 21.54 2.68
C GLU A 350 23.35 22.05 3.70
N ASP A 351 22.05 21.99 3.36
CA ASP A 351 20.92 22.45 4.18
C ASP A 351 20.34 21.36 5.07
N MET A 352 21.08 20.30 5.38
CA MET A 352 20.61 19.26 6.29
C MET A 352 20.43 19.81 7.71
N PRO A 353 19.37 19.39 8.45
CA PRO A 353 19.15 19.85 9.82
C PRO A 353 20.33 19.59 10.74
N ALA A 354 20.61 20.51 11.64
CA ALA A 354 21.64 20.32 12.67
C ALA A 354 21.31 19.08 13.51
N GLY A 355 22.30 18.20 13.71
CA GLY A 355 22.15 16.93 14.40
C GLY A 355 21.91 15.72 13.50
N ALA A 356 21.74 15.91 12.17
CA ALA A 356 21.56 14.82 11.21
C ALA A 356 22.86 14.44 10.45
N GLU A 357 24.03 14.79 11.01
CA GLU A 357 25.33 14.53 10.41
C GLU A 357 25.58 13.02 10.19
N GLN A 358 25.21 12.21 11.15
CA GLN A 358 25.37 10.75 11.07
C GLN A 358 24.45 10.15 9.98
N ASP A 359 23.22 10.64 9.87
CA ASP A 359 22.27 10.25 8.83
C ASP A 359 22.77 10.63 7.44
N ARG A 360 23.41 11.79 7.30
CA ARG A 360 24.06 12.23 6.06
C ARG A 360 25.21 11.31 5.66
N GLU A 361 26.07 10.95 6.61
CA GLU A 361 27.17 10.03 6.37
C GLU A 361 26.67 8.64 5.98
N ALA A 362 25.59 8.17 6.59
CA ALA A 362 24.96 6.90 6.24
C ALA A 362 24.40 6.92 4.82
N LEU A 363 23.68 7.97 4.43
CA LEU A 363 23.21 8.15 3.03
C LEU A 363 24.38 8.15 2.07
N ALA A 364 25.43 8.91 2.35
CA ALA A 364 26.61 9.01 1.48
C ALA A 364 27.35 7.65 1.38
N ARG A 365 27.50 6.91 2.47
CA ARG A 365 28.14 5.60 2.52
C ARG A 365 27.41 4.58 1.65
N HIS A 366 26.10 4.64 1.61
CA HIS A 366 25.25 3.78 0.77
C HIS A 366 25.05 4.32 -0.66
N GLY A 367 25.70 5.42 -1.05
CA GLY A 367 25.56 6.02 -2.39
C GLY A 367 24.18 6.60 -2.67
N LEU A 368 23.46 7.01 -1.62
CA LEU A 368 22.10 7.52 -1.70
C LEU A 368 22.10 9.05 -1.65
N ALA A 369 21.25 9.67 -2.46
CA ALA A 369 21.11 11.12 -2.50
C ALA A 369 19.93 11.64 -1.68
N SER A 370 18.91 10.81 -1.44
CA SER A 370 17.80 11.15 -0.56
C SER A 370 17.09 9.91 0.00
N ALA A 371 16.44 10.06 1.17
CA ALA A 371 15.61 9.05 1.78
C ALA A 371 14.33 9.66 2.38
N VAL A 372 13.25 8.89 2.39
CA VAL A 372 12.01 9.22 3.10
C VAL A 372 11.70 8.12 4.11
N PHE A 373 11.38 8.53 5.31
CA PHE A 373 10.99 7.68 6.42
C PHE A 373 9.51 7.91 6.71
N VAL A 374 8.69 6.84 6.62
CA VAL A 374 7.26 6.90 6.86
C VAL A 374 6.92 5.93 8.00
N PRO A 375 6.37 6.41 9.14
CA PRO A 375 6.09 5.55 10.28
C PRO A 375 4.86 4.69 10.04
N LEU A 376 4.89 3.46 10.48
CA LEU A 376 3.75 2.56 10.61
C LEU A 376 3.16 2.72 12.00
N LYS A 377 2.10 3.54 12.13
CA LYS A 377 1.44 3.84 13.41
C LYS A 377 0.06 3.19 13.45
N SER A 378 -0.23 2.44 14.51
CA SER A 378 -1.56 1.92 14.81
C SER A 378 -1.85 2.09 16.29
N GLY A 379 -3.01 2.70 16.64
CA GLY A 379 -3.39 2.94 18.03
C GLY A 379 -2.39 3.80 18.84
N GLY A 380 -1.67 4.70 18.19
CA GLY A 380 -0.65 5.54 18.84
C GLY A 380 0.74 4.89 18.98
N HIS A 381 0.86 3.60 18.74
CA HIS A 381 2.12 2.87 18.80
C HIS A 381 2.77 2.76 17.42
N MET A 382 4.10 2.94 17.36
CA MET A 382 4.88 2.79 16.14
C MET A 382 5.33 1.34 16.00
N GLY A 383 4.73 0.60 15.07
CA GLY A 383 5.04 -0.80 14.79
C GLY A 383 6.20 -1.02 13.83
N GLY A 384 6.59 0.01 13.09
CA GLY A 384 7.66 -0.09 12.08
C GLY A 384 7.83 1.19 11.27
N LEU A 385 8.65 1.10 10.22
CA LEU A 385 8.96 2.18 9.28
C LEU A 385 8.99 1.66 7.86
N ILE A 386 8.46 2.44 6.93
CA ILE A 386 8.79 2.32 5.50
C ILE A 386 9.90 3.33 5.23
N VAL A 387 11.00 2.86 4.66
CA VAL A 387 12.12 3.71 4.22
C VAL A 387 12.27 3.58 2.72
N ILE A 388 12.17 4.72 2.02
CA ILE A 388 12.33 4.80 0.58
C ILE A 388 13.64 5.53 0.31
N MET A 389 14.54 4.88 -0.40
CA MET A 389 15.88 5.39 -0.67
C MET A 389 16.08 5.60 -2.18
N THR A 390 16.73 6.70 -2.56
CA THR A 390 17.01 6.98 -3.97
C THR A 390 18.45 7.43 -4.18
N PRO A 391 19.15 6.91 -5.20
CA PRO A 391 20.50 7.34 -5.57
C PRO A 391 20.50 8.69 -6.30
N THR A 392 19.35 9.14 -6.80
CA THR A 392 19.22 10.42 -7.48
C THR A 392 18.60 11.46 -6.55
N ARG A 393 19.17 12.67 -6.56
CA ARG A 393 18.59 13.82 -5.86
C ARG A 393 17.24 14.14 -6.50
N ARG A 394 16.15 13.66 -5.88
CA ARG A 394 14.81 14.17 -6.18
C ARG A 394 14.67 15.51 -5.50
N THR A 395 14.38 16.52 -6.27
CA THR A 395 14.40 17.91 -5.83
C THR A 395 13.30 18.25 -4.82
N GLU A 396 12.22 17.45 -4.76
CA GLU A 396 11.12 17.69 -3.81
C GLU A 396 10.34 16.40 -3.56
N TRP A 397 10.23 16.01 -2.28
CA TRP A 397 9.23 15.10 -1.80
C TRP A 397 7.95 15.90 -1.53
N ALA A 398 7.17 16.14 -2.60
CA ALA A 398 5.98 16.98 -2.54
C ALA A 398 4.93 16.41 -1.55
N GLU A 399 4.27 17.29 -0.78
CA GLU A 399 3.23 16.89 0.18
C GLU A 399 2.16 15.93 -0.37
N PRO A 400 1.66 16.05 -1.62
CA PRO A 400 0.72 15.07 -2.16
C PRO A 400 1.28 13.64 -2.22
N LEU A 401 2.58 13.47 -2.44
CA LEU A 401 3.24 12.18 -2.44
C LEU A 401 3.39 11.62 -1.02
N LEU A 402 3.82 12.44 -0.08
CA LEU A 402 3.92 12.07 1.33
C LEU A 402 2.55 11.69 1.91
N GLY A 403 1.49 12.39 1.52
CA GLY A 403 0.11 12.05 1.87
C GLY A 403 -0.31 10.66 1.39
N LYS A 404 0.00 10.32 0.14
CA LYS A 404 -0.25 8.97 -0.41
C LYS A 404 0.53 7.89 0.34
N LEU A 405 1.79 8.16 0.68
CA LEU A 405 2.62 7.25 1.44
C LEU A 405 2.10 7.01 2.86
N ARG A 406 1.62 8.06 3.53
CA ARG A 406 1.01 7.93 4.86
C ARG A 406 -0.20 7.00 4.82
N ILE A 407 -1.10 7.17 3.83
CA ILE A 407 -2.29 6.30 3.68
C ILE A 407 -1.86 4.83 3.43
N ALA A 408 -0.88 4.59 2.57
CA ALA A 408 -0.36 3.23 2.34
C ALA A 408 0.29 2.65 3.62
N ALA A 409 1.03 3.47 4.37
CA ALA A 409 1.62 3.09 5.64
C ALA A 409 0.56 2.72 6.70
N ASP A 410 -0.56 3.45 6.76
CA ASP A 410 -1.66 3.15 7.67
C ASP A 410 -2.30 1.78 7.38
N VAL A 411 -2.48 1.42 6.11
CA VAL A 411 -2.97 0.09 5.73
C VAL A 411 -2.01 -1.01 6.19
N LEU A 412 -0.71 -0.83 5.96
CA LEU A 412 0.33 -1.78 6.39
C LEU A 412 0.46 -1.84 7.92
N ALA A 413 0.32 -0.71 8.60
CA ALA A 413 0.35 -0.63 10.06
C ALA A 413 -0.81 -1.42 10.69
N ASN A 414 -2.02 -1.29 10.15
CA ASN A 414 -3.18 -2.02 10.62
C ASN A 414 -3.05 -3.54 10.37
N ALA A 415 -2.51 -3.94 9.22
CA ALA A 415 -2.21 -5.35 8.93
C ALA A 415 -1.18 -5.92 9.93
N LEU A 416 -0.11 -5.16 10.22
CA LEU A 416 0.92 -5.53 11.19
C LEU A 416 0.37 -5.65 12.62
N ALA A 417 -0.45 -4.68 13.03
CA ALA A 417 -1.07 -4.69 14.35
C ALA A 417 -1.98 -5.92 14.54
N ARG A 418 -2.77 -6.26 13.51
CA ARG A 418 -3.59 -7.46 13.50
C ARG A 418 -2.74 -8.74 13.61
N MET A 419 -1.67 -8.85 12.82
CA MET A 419 -0.77 -10.00 12.85
C MET A 419 -0.18 -10.21 14.27
N ARG A 420 0.25 -9.12 14.91
CA ARG A 420 0.79 -9.17 16.28
C ARG A 420 -0.27 -9.57 17.31
N ALA A 421 -1.47 -9.02 17.20
CA ALA A 421 -2.58 -9.35 18.10
C ALA A 421 -2.98 -10.83 17.98
N GLU A 422 -3.04 -11.37 16.75
CA GLU A 422 -3.34 -12.80 16.54
C GLU A 422 -2.22 -13.70 17.06
N ALA A 423 -0.94 -13.30 16.88
CA ALA A 423 0.20 -14.04 17.43
C ALA A 423 0.18 -14.07 18.97
N ALA A 424 -0.04 -12.91 19.60
CA ALA A 424 -0.14 -12.81 21.07
C ALA A 424 -1.33 -13.62 21.62
N LEU A 425 -2.46 -13.63 20.91
CA LEU A 425 -3.63 -14.42 21.30
C LEU A 425 -3.34 -15.93 21.22
N ARG A 426 -2.62 -16.39 20.18
CA ARG A 426 -2.20 -17.78 20.05
C ARG A 426 -1.29 -18.18 21.22
N GLU A 427 -0.28 -17.36 21.49
CA GLU A 427 0.66 -17.61 22.60
C GLU A 427 -0.07 -17.70 23.95
N SER A 428 -0.99 -16.77 24.23
CA SER A 428 -1.79 -16.78 25.45
C SER A 428 -2.68 -18.04 25.57
N ARG A 429 -3.28 -18.49 24.45
CA ARG A 429 -4.07 -19.72 24.42
C ARG A 429 -3.21 -20.95 24.71
N ASP A 430 -2.01 -21.02 24.17
CA ASP A 430 -1.08 -22.14 24.39
C ASP A 430 -0.63 -22.18 25.85
N GLU A 431 -0.40 -21.02 26.47
CA GLU A 431 -0.06 -20.91 27.89
C GLU A 431 -1.20 -21.37 28.80
N LEU A 432 -2.43 -20.88 28.52
CA LEU A 432 -3.62 -21.30 29.25
C LEU A 432 -3.86 -22.82 29.14
N SER A 433 -3.67 -23.38 27.94
CA SER A 433 -3.77 -24.83 27.72
C SER A 433 -2.74 -25.60 28.55
N HIS A 434 -1.50 -25.10 28.63
CA HIS A 434 -0.47 -25.70 29.47
C HIS A 434 -0.82 -25.65 30.96
N LEU A 435 -1.26 -24.49 31.45
CA LEU A 435 -1.66 -24.33 32.85
C LEU A 435 -2.83 -25.27 33.22
N THR A 436 -3.78 -25.46 32.32
CA THR A 436 -4.92 -26.39 32.58
C THR A 436 -4.44 -27.85 32.66
N ARG A 437 -3.48 -28.27 31.83
CA ARG A 437 -2.88 -29.62 31.95
C ARG A 437 -2.17 -29.82 33.27
N VAL A 438 -1.44 -28.85 33.74
CA VAL A 438 -0.77 -28.87 35.04
C VAL A 438 -1.80 -28.97 36.18
N SER A 439 -2.91 -28.23 36.08
CA SER A 439 -3.98 -28.26 37.07
C SER A 439 -4.71 -29.63 37.12
N ALA A 440 -5.08 -30.19 35.96
CA ALA A 440 -5.67 -31.51 35.87
C ALA A 440 -4.77 -32.61 36.46
N MET A 441 -3.45 -32.43 36.30
CA MET A 441 -2.47 -33.31 36.90
C MET A 441 -2.37 -33.16 38.44
N GLY A 442 -2.60 -31.94 38.95
CA GLY A 442 -2.74 -31.70 40.39
C GLY A 442 -3.91 -32.48 41.02
N GLU A 443 -5.05 -32.55 40.32
CA GLU A 443 -6.21 -33.35 40.76
C GLU A 443 -5.92 -34.87 40.75
N LEU A 444 -5.11 -35.34 39.80
CA LEU A 444 -4.68 -36.73 39.70
C LEU A 444 -3.46 -37.08 40.53
N ALA A 445 -2.83 -36.14 41.21
CA ALA A 445 -1.55 -36.35 41.90
C ALA A 445 -1.64 -37.48 42.94
N ALA A 446 -2.72 -37.56 43.70
CA ALA A 446 -2.94 -38.61 44.71
C ALA A 446 -3.07 -40.01 44.07
N SER A 447 -3.82 -40.10 42.93
CA SER A 447 -4.02 -41.34 42.19
C SER A 447 -2.70 -41.80 41.51
N LEU A 448 -1.98 -40.89 40.91
CA LEU A 448 -0.68 -41.17 40.26
C LEU A 448 0.39 -41.58 41.28
N ALA A 449 0.39 -40.95 42.46
CA ALA A 449 1.28 -41.35 43.57
C ALA A 449 0.98 -42.76 44.05
N HIS A 450 -0.30 -43.10 44.12
CA HIS A 450 -0.73 -44.46 44.47
C HIS A 450 -0.30 -45.47 43.40
N GLU A 451 -0.53 -45.17 42.12
CA GLU A 451 -0.16 -46.00 40.97
C GLU A 451 1.38 -46.19 40.83
N LEU A 452 2.19 -45.20 41.22
CA LEU A 452 3.62 -45.31 41.29
C LEU A 452 4.09 -46.12 42.50
N ASN A 453 3.48 -45.91 43.68
CA ASN A 453 3.88 -46.61 44.91
C ASN A 453 3.58 -48.11 44.84
N GLN A 454 2.53 -48.57 44.12
CA GLN A 454 2.23 -49.97 43.97
C GLN A 454 3.37 -50.81 43.38
N PRO A 455 3.88 -50.52 42.16
CA PRO A 455 5.00 -51.26 41.57
C PRO A 455 6.31 -51.08 42.36
N LEU A 456 6.52 -49.88 42.94
CA LEU A 456 7.72 -49.64 43.79
C LEU A 456 7.68 -50.51 45.07
N THR A 457 6.50 -50.67 45.69
CA THR A 457 6.33 -51.53 46.84
C THR A 457 6.52 -53.01 46.44
N GLY A 458 5.98 -53.41 45.28
CA GLY A 458 6.20 -54.74 44.72
C GLY A 458 7.67 -55.04 44.47
N ILE A 459 8.39 -54.11 43.84
CA ILE A 459 9.83 -54.20 43.60
C ILE A 459 10.58 -54.35 44.93
N LEU A 460 10.27 -53.53 45.95
CA LEU A 460 10.93 -53.56 47.23
C LEU A 460 10.66 -54.87 47.97
N SER A 461 9.40 -55.33 48.03
CA SER A 461 8.99 -56.58 48.66
C SER A 461 9.67 -57.79 48.01
N ASN A 462 9.63 -57.85 46.67
CA ASN A 462 10.27 -58.92 45.93
C ASN A 462 11.79 -58.92 46.05
N ALA A 463 12.44 -57.77 46.09
CA ALA A 463 13.87 -57.63 46.35
C ALA A 463 14.24 -58.09 47.76
N GLN A 464 13.42 -57.79 48.78
CA GLN A 464 13.60 -58.27 50.15
C GLN A 464 13.46 -59.80 50.25
N ALA A 465 12.43 -60.36 49.54
CA ALA A 465 12.24 -61.82 49.45
C ALA A 465 13.43 -62.51 48.77
N ALA A 466 13.93 -61.96 47.64
CA ALA A 466 15.12 -62.47 46.97
C ALA A 466 16.34 -62.49 47.88
N ARG A 467 16.53 -61.41 48.67
CA ARG A 467 17.65 -61.31 49.63
C ARG A 467 17.53 -62.36 50.71
N HIS A 468 16.35 -62.57 51.27
CA HIS A 468 16.09 -63.58 52.33
C HIS A 468 16.40 -65.01 51.83
N ILE A 469 16.03 -65.35 50.60
CA ILE A 469 16.33 -66.63 49.99
C ILE A 469 17.84 -66.81 49.75
N LEU A 470 18.55 -65.76 49.38
CA LEU A 470 20.01 -65.78 49.19
C LEU A 470 20.75 -65.92 50.49
N ASP A 471 20.32 -65.23 51.59
CA ASP A 471 20.91 -65.27 52.88
C ASP A 471 20.73 -66.67 53.60
N ALA A 472 19.61 -67.37 53.30
CA ALA A 472 19.30 -68.68 53.82
C ALA A 472 20.06 -69.84 53.15
N ASN A 473 20.89 -69.62 52.12
CA ASN A 473 21.70 -70.56 51.38
C ASN A 473 20.99 -71.84 50.86
N GLU A 474 19.67 -71.71 50.58
CA GLU A 474 18.84 -72.79 50.06
C GLU A 474 19.03 -73.00 48.54
N ARG A 475 20.00 -73.80 48.13
CA ARG A 475 20.30 -74.11 46.71
C ARG A 475 19.11 -74.68 45.89
N ARG A 476 18.03 -75.09 46.47
CA ARG A 476 16.88 -75.71 45.79
C ARG A 476 15.84 -74.69 45.25
N ARG A 477 15.91 -73.41 45.60
CA ARG A 477 14.92 -72.40 45.19
C ARG A 477 15.33 -71.49 44.04
N ARG A 478 16.07 -72.03 43.09
CA ARG A 478 16.49 -71.24 41.88
C ARG A 478 15.32 -70.78 40.99
N VAL A 479 14.23 -71.54 40.97
CA VAL A 479 13.02 -71.24 40.23
C VAL A 479 12.30 -70.04 40.87
N ASP A 480 12.20 -69.98 42.21
CA ASP A 480 11.55 -68.92 42.96
C ASP A 480 12.31 -67.60 42.78
N LEU A 481 13.63 -67.60 42.73
CA LEU A 481 14.44 -66.43 42.45
C LEU A 481 14.27 -65.89 41.03
N GLN A 482 14.06 -66.76 40.05
CA GLN A 482 13.80 -66.34 38.64
C GLN A 482 12.42 -65.68 38.50
N GLU A 483 11.39 -66.21 39.22
CA GLU A 483 10.07 -65.60 39.28
C GLU A 483 10.11 -64.22 39.95
N ILE A 484 10.76 -64.09 41.12
CA ILE A 484 10.89 -62.84 41.84
C ILE A 484 11.62 -61.77 40.97
N VAL A 485 12.68 -62.14 40.30
CA VAL A 485 13.41 -61.23 39.38
C VAL A 485 12.52 -60.84 38.22
N ARG A 486 11.75 -61.73 37.66
CA ARG A 486 10.80 -61.42 36.58
C ARG A 486 9.74 -60.43 37.03
N ASP A 487 9.15 -60.62 38.24
CA ASP A 487 8.15 -59.71 38.79
C ASP A 487 8.75 -58.33 39.10
N ILE A 488 9.97 -58.24 39.59
CA ILE A 488 10.68 -56.96 39.75
C ILE A 488 10.85 -56.23 38.37
N VAL A 489 11.21 -56.95 37.34
CA VAL A 489 11.39 -56.37 35.99
C VAL A 489 10.05 -55.91 35.44
N GLU A 490 8.96 -56.65 35.65
CA GLU A 490 7.61 -56.24 35.22
C GLU A 490 7.10 -55.01 35.98
N ASP A 491 7.30 -54.95 37.31
CA ASP A 491 6.92 -53.80 38.10
C ASP A 491 7.74 -52.56 37.77
N ALA A 492 9.05 -52.71 37.47
CA ALA A 492 9.89 -51.62 36.99
C ALA A 492 9.43 -51.08 35.62
N LYS A 493 8.96 -51.94 34.69
CA LYS A 493 8.35 -51.56 33.44
C LYS A 493 7.06 -50.76 33.66
N ARG A 494 6.17 -51.25 34.57
CA ARG A 494 4.91 -50.55 34.94
C ARG A 494 5.21 -49.14 35.48
N ALA A 495 6.13 -49.02 36.45
CA ALA A 495 6.54 -47.74 37.00
C ALA A 495 7.09 -46.76 35.92
N ARG A 496 7.95 -47.25 35.00
CA ARG A 496 8.41 -46.48 33.83
C ARG A 496 7.28 -45.98 32.95
N ASP A 497 6.31 -46.84 32.69
CA ASP A 497 5.15 -46.53 31.82
C ASP A 497 4.25 -45.45 32.46
N VAL A 498 4.08 -45.47 33.80
CA VAL A 498 3.38 -44.39 34.53
C VAL A 498 4.11 -43.08 34.41
N VAL A 499 5.45 -43.06 34.62
CA VAL A 499 6.28 -41.85 34.47
C VAL A 499 6.27 -41.35 33.02
N GLY A 500 6.28 -42.27 32.04
CA GLY A 500 6.13 -41.94 30.62
C GLY A 500 4.85 -41.17 30.29
N ARG A 501 3.70 -41.73 30.76
CA ARG A 501 2.38 -41.08 30.59
C ARG A 501 2.31 -39.70 31.23
N MET A 502 2.87 -39.52 32.42
CA MET A 502 2.98 -38.22 33.09
C MET A 502 3.80 -37.21 32.24
N ARG A 503 4.94 -37.68 31.73
CA ARG A 503 5.82 -36.82 30.91
C ARG A 503 5.15 -36.37 29.60
N ASP A 504 4.42 -37.28 28.95
CA ASP A 504 3.71 -36.97 27.69
C ASP A 504 2.60 -35.94 27.91
N LEU A 505 1.88 -36.00 29.03
CA LEU A 505 0.85 -35.03 29.41
C LEU A 505 1.42 -33.63 29.69
N LEU A 506 2.65 -33.54 30.23
CA LEU A 506 3.30 -32.28 30.59
C LEU A 506 4.12 -31.65 29.43
N ARG A 507 4.32 -32.37 28.35
CA ARG A 507 5.19 -31.90 27.26
C ARG A 507 4.62 -30.65 26.61
N LYS A 508 5.37 -29.56 26.62
CA LYS A 508 5.14 -28.35 25.82
C LYS A 508 5.63 -28.64 24.39
N GLY A 509 4.74 -28.99 23.48
CA GLY A 509 5.10 -29.31 22.08
C GLY A 509 4.48 -28.32 21.10
N ALA A 510 5.13 -28.11 19.96
CA ALA A 510 4.54 -27.43 18.83
C ALA A 510 3.33 -28.23 18.34
N THR A 511 2.24 -27.55 17.99
CA THR A 511 0.98 -28.11 17.50
C THR A 511 1.23 -28.73 16.12
N GLU A 512 1.56 -30.03 16.06
CA GLU A 512 1.65 -30.80 14.82
C GLU A 512 0.34 -31.56 14.60
N ARG A 513 -0.39 -31.22 13.56
CA ARG A 513 -1.57 -32.00 13.16
C ARG A 513 -1.11 -33.26 12.44
N ALA A 514 -1.60 -34.39 12.89
CA ALA A 514 -1.37 -35.71 12.32
C ALA A 514 -2.64 -36.55 12.34
N PRO A 515 -2.73 -37.62 11.55
CA PRO A 515 -3.80 -38.59 11.65
C PRO A 515 -3.83 -39.25 13.04
N VAL A 516 -4.88 -39.03 13.83
CA VAL A 516 -5.05 -39.56 15.19
C VAL A 516 -6.20 -40.57 15.20
N ASP A 517 -5.95 -41.76 15.77
CA ASP A 517 -6.96 -42.76 16.07
C ASP A 517 -7.62 -42.42 17.41
N LEU A 518 -8.92 -42.06 17.37
CA LEU A 518 -9.65 -41.65 18.57
C LEU A 518 -9.88 -42.81 19.55
N ASN A 519 -10.03 -44.06 19.08
CA ASN A 519 -10.17 -45.19 19.95
C ASN A 519 -8.89 -45.49 20.74
N GLU A 520 -7.73 -45.40 20.07
CA GLU A 520 -6.45 -45.51 20.76
C GLU A 520 -6.29 -44.41 21.81
N LEU A 521 -6.66 -43.18 21.47
CA LEU A 521 -6.57 -42.02 22.34
C LEU A 521 -7.48 -42.20 23.58
N VAL A 522 -8.74 -42.58 23.40
CA VAL A 522 -9.67 -42.86 24.48
C VAL A 522 -9.14 -44.00 25.39
N THR A 523 -8.57 -45.05 24.79
CA THR A 523 -7.97 -46.17 25.55
C THR A 523 -6.80 -45.72 26.42
N VAL A 524 -5.97 -44.81 25.91
CA VAL A 524 -4.85 -44.22 26.66
C VAL A 524 -5.38 -43.39 27.84
N VAL A 525 -6.38 -42.54 27.62
CA VAL A 525 -7.00 -41.73 28.67
C VAL A 525 -7.67 -42.63 29.73
N ALA A 526 -8.41 -43.65 29.32
CA ALA A 526 -9.04 -44.61 30.25
C ALA A 526 -8.01 -45.27 31.16
N LYS A 527 -6.85 -45.67 30.65
CA LYS A 527 -5.76 -46.22 31.47
C LYS A 527 -5.22 -45.20 32.49
N ILE A 528 -5.17 -43.91 32.13
CA ILE A 528 -4.73 -42.85 33.04
C ILE A 528 -5.70 -42.67 34.21
N VAL A 529 -6.99 -42.69 33.94
CA VAL A 529 -8.04 -42.40 34.93
C VAL A 529 -8.53 -43.65 35.68
N THR A 530 -8.06 -44.85 35.33
CA THR A 530 -8.53 -46.13 35.97
C THR A 530 -8.29 -46.13 37.46
N SER A 531 -7.12 -45.71 37.95
CA SER A 531 -6.83 -45.67 39.38
C SER A 531 -7.70 -44.65 40.12
N ASP A 532 -7.97 -43.50 39.50
CA ASP A 532 -8.89 -42.49 40.06
C ASP A 532 -10.34 -42.99 40.10
N SER A 533 -10.81 -43.71 39.08
CA SER A 533 -12.13 -44.32 39.06
C SER A 533 -12.32 -45.35 40.18
N LEU A 534 -11.30 -46.16 40.46
CA LEU A 534 -11.32 -47.14 41.58
C LEU A 534 -11.35 -46.43 42.92
N ILE A 535 -10.52 -45.40 43.15
CA ILE A 535 -10.50 -44.62 44.38
C ILE A 535 -11.87 -43.98 44.64
N ARG A 536 -12.53 -43.47 43.60
CA ARG A 536 -13.85 -42.83 43.66
C ARG A 536 -15.00 -43.83 43.68
N GLN A 537 -14.73 -45.12 43.54
CA GLN A 537 -15.76 -46.19 43.45
C GLN A 537 -16.74 -45.96 42.29
N VAL A 538 -16.24 -45.54 41.14
CA VAL A 538 -17.01 -45.31 39.91
C VAL A 538 -16.58 -46.31 38.85
N SER A 539 -17.52 -47.00 38.21
CA SER A 539 -17.25 -47.91 37.09
C SER A 539 -17.01 -47.13 35.81
N LEU A 540 -15.86 -47.30 35.14
CA LEU A 540 -15.57 -46.72 33.84
C LEU A 540 -15.86 -47.76 32.75
N GLU A 541 -16.78 -47.44 31.84
CA GLU A 541 -17.20 -48.29 30.73
C GLU A 541 -16.77 -47.66 29.40
N LEU A 542 -16.24 -48.48 28.48
CA LEU A 542 -15.86 -48.06 27.12
C LEU A 542 -16.71 -48.82 26.11
N ASP A 543 -17.42 -48.07 25.25
CA ASP A 543 -18.16 -48.58 24.10
C ASP A 543 -17.57 -47.96 22.81
N LEU A 544 -16.51 -48.59 22.32
CA LEU A 544 -15.73 -48.04 21.21
C LEU A 544 -16.18 -48.65 19.88
N SER A 545 -16.48 -47.79 18.90
CA SER A 545 -16.85 -48.22 17.56
C SER A 545 -15.71 -49.01 16.91
N PRO A 546 -15.96 -50.20 16.34
CA PRO A 546 -14.91 -51.00 15.72
C PRO A 546 -14.30 -50.35 14.47
N HIS A 547 -14.97 -49.37 13.91
CA HIS A 547 -14.57 -48.69 12.66
C HIS A 547 -14.39 -47.18 12.85
N ALA A 548 -13.86 -46.71 13.99
CA ALA A 548 -13.63 -45.30 14.20
C ALA A 548 -12.60 -44.79 13.20
N PRO A 549 -12.96 -43.87 12.26
CA PRO A 549 -12.02 -43.28 11.34
C PRO A 549 -11.03 -42.37 12.08
N ARG A 550 -9.90 -42.11 11.45
CA ARG A 550 -8.88 -41.19 11.98
C ARG A 550 -9.33 -39.76 11.79
N VAL A 551 -9.01 -38.91 12.75
CA VAL A 551 -9.20 -37.45 12.68
C VAL A 551 -7.84 -36.77 12.47
N GLU A 552 -7.82 -35.69 11.70
CA GLU A 552 -6.62 -34.85 11.58
C GLU A 552 -6.54 -33.90 12.77
N GLY A 553 -5.56 -34.08 13.63
CA GLY A 553 -5.48 -33.28 14.84
C GLY A 553 -4.17 -33.41 15.61
N ASP A 554 -4.04 -32.56 16.64
CA ASP A 554 -2.99 -32.67 17.63
C ASP A 554 -3.40 -33.71 18.69
N ARG A 555 -2.65 -34.80 18.75
CA ARG A 555 -2.90 -35.91 19.69
C ARG A 555 -2.95 -35.46 21.13
N VAL A 556 -2.07 -34.52 21.52
CA VAL A 556 -1.98 -34.03 22.90
C VAL A 556 -3.20 -33.19 23.27
N GLN A 557 -3.62 -32.30 22.36
CA GLN A 557 -4.80 -31.47 22.57
C GLN A 557 -6.08 -32.30 22.63
N LEU A 558 -6.27 -33.25 21.70
CA LEU A 558 -7.42 -34.12 21.69
C LEU A 558 -7.43 -35.04 22.94
N GLN A 559 -6.28 -35.53 23.40
CA GLN A 559 -6.14 -36.29 24.65
C GLN A 559 -6.57 -35.45 25.86
N GLN A 560 -6.23 -34.16 25.87
CA GLN A 560 -6.67 -33.23 26.92
C GLN A 560 -8.18 -33.06 26.94
N VAL A 561 -8.85 -32.98 25.78
CA VAL A 561 -10.31 -32.90 25.71
C VAL A 561 -10.95 -34.14 26.37
N VAL A 562 -10.55 -35.33 25.95
CA VAL A 562 -11.12 -36.58 26.47
C VAL A 562 -10.82 -36.72 27.97
N LEU A 563 -9.62 -36.38 28.42
CA LEU A 563 -9.23 -36.39 29.83
C LEU A 563 -10.12 -35.44 30.67
N ASN A 564 -10.30 -34.20 30.23
CA ASN A 564 -11.10 -33.22 30.95
C ASN A 564 -12.57 -33.65 31.06
N LEU A 565 -13.15 -34.18 29.97
CA LEU A 565 -14.52 -34.68 30.00
C LEU A 565 -14.66 -35.89 30.94
N THR A 566 -13.72 -36.84 30.87
CA THR A 566 -13.79 -38.08 31.69
C THR A 566 -13.56 -37.77 33.17
N LEU A 567 -12.62 -36.88 33.54
CA LEU A 567 -12.42 -36.47 34.93
C LEU A 567 -13.65 -35.76 35.52
N ASN A 568 -14.26 -34.85 34.75
CA ASN A 568 -15.45 -34.16 35.16
C ASN A 568 -16.59 -35.16 35.41
N ALA A 569 -16.74 -36.18 34.55
CA ALA A 569 -17.74 -37.21 34.66
C ALA A 569 -17.52 -38.13 35.90
N LEU A 570 -16.26 -38.55 36.15
CA LEU A 570 -15.89 -39.36 37.33
C LEU A 570 -16.18 -38.62 38.63
N GLU A 571 -15.84 -37.32 38.67
CA GLU A 571 -16.10 -36.49 39.83
C GLU A 571 -17.60 -36.32 40.09
N ALA A 572 -18.38 -36.02 39.03
CA ALA A 572 -19.85 -35.90 39.12
C ALA A 572 -20.48 -37.20 39.57
N ALA A 573 -20.08 -38.35 39.01
CA ALA A 573 -20.59 -39.67 39.43
C ALA A 573 -20.22 -40.03 40.87
N SER A 574 -19.03 -39.59 41.36
CA SER A 574 -18.57 -39.89 42.73
C SER A 574 -19.41 -39.22 43.82
N ILE A 575 -20.04 -38.09 43.54
CA ILE A 575 -20.88 -37.32 44.48
C ILE A 575 -22.31 -37.87 44.51
N SER A 576 -22.67 -38.72 43.55
CA SER A 576 -24.04 -39.26 43.47
C SER A 576 -24.33 -40.25 44.58
N ASP A 577 -25.50 -40.12 45.22
CA ASP A 577 -26.02 -41.11 46.22
C ASP A 577 -26.61 -42.36 45.56
N HIS A 578 -26.65 -42.41 44.23
CA HIS A 578 -27.26 -43.53 43.50
C HIS A 578 -26.21 -44.54 43.02
N HIS A 579 -26.59 -45.84 43.07
CA HIS A 579 -25.78 -46.94 42.54
C HIS A 579 -26.50 -47.63 41.37
N PRO A 580 -25.81 -48.14 40.34
CA PRO A 580 -24.33 -48.10 40.18
C PRO A 580 -23.85 -46.71 39.74
N ARG A 581 -22.68 -46.30 40.24
CA ARG A 581 -21.95 -45.11 39.78
C ARG A 581 -21.16 -45.46 38.53
N THR A 582 -21.57 -44.96 37.38
CA THR A 582 -20.94 -45.32 36.11
C THR A 582 -20.58 -44.07 35.28
N VAL A 583 -19.49 -44.16 34.54
CA VAL A 583 -19.10 -43.25 33.49
C VAL A 583 -18.93 -44.07 32.22
N LEU A 584 -19.68 -43.73 31.18
CA LEU A 584 -19.58 -44.33 29.85
C LEU A 584 -18.86 -43.37 28.87
N VAL A 585 -17.79 -43.85 28.26
CA VAL A 585 -17.16 -43.17 27.14
C VAL A 585 -17.47 -43.96 25.87
N LYS A 586 -18.14 -43.30 24.91
CA LYS A 586 -18.57 -43.96 23.68
C LYS A 586 -18.07 -43.24 22.45
N THR A 587 -17.59 -43.99 21.46
CA THR A 587 -17.27 -43.48 20.13
C THR A 587 -18.22 -44.06 19.10
N GLU A 588 -18.77 -43.21 18.23
CA GLU A 588 -19.66 -43.59 17.14
C GLU A 588 -19.10 -43.04 15.84
N ALA A 589 -18.97 -43.89 14.83
CA ALA A 589 -18.49 -43.51 13.49
C ALA A 589 -19.45 -44.09 12.46
N ASN A 590 -19.80 -43.29 11.49
CA ASN A 590 -20.55 -43.69 10.31
C ASN A 590 -19.85 -43.07 9.07
N ASP A 591 -19.80 -43.79 7.95
CA ASP A 591 -19.12 -43.37 6.73
C ASP A 591 -19.61 -42.04 6.10
N ARG A 592 -20.76 -41.51 6.61
CA ARG A 592 -21.39 -40.28 6.11
C ARG A 592 -21.37 -39.07 7.07
N TYR A 593 -20.95 -39.27 8.34
CA TYR A 593 -21.01 -38.23 9.36
C TYR A 593 -19.69 -38.04 10.09
N PRO A 594 -19.45 -36.86 10.68
CA PRO A 594 -18.29 -36.66 11.54
C PRO A 594 -18.25 -37.68 12.68
N ILE A 595 -17.04 -38.02 13.14
CA ILE A 595 -16.87 -38.91 14.28
C ILE A 595 -17.50 -38.27 15.50
N HIS A 596 -18.36 -39.03 16.19
CA HIS A 596 -19.03 -38.61 17.41
C HIS A 596 -18.42 -39.33 18.60
N LEU A 597 -18.02 -38.59 19.63
CA LEU A 597 -17.59 -39.09 20.91
C LEU A 597 -18.44 -38.43 21.97
N PHE A 598 -18.93 -39.23 22.96
CA PHE A 598 -19.59 -38.68 24.11
C PHE A 598 -19.16 -39.35 25.40
N VAL A 599 -19.28 -38.59 26.50
CA VAL A 599 -19.04 -39.04 27.87
C VAL A 599 -20.29 -38.80 28.65
N ARG A 600 -20.84 -39.88 29.23
CA ARG A 600 -22.05 -39.87 30.08
C ARG A 600 -21.68 -40.26 31.50
N ASP A 601 -22.21 -39.54 32.49
CA ASP A 601 -22.09 -39.86 33.91
C ASP A 601 -23.47 -40.15 34.55
N THR A 602 -23.45 -40.76 35.74
CA THR A 602 -24.62 -41.01 36.60
C THR A 602 -24.67 -40.03 37.78
N GLY A 603 -24.08 -38.86 37.64
CA GLY A 603 -24.00 -37.79 38.64
C GLY A 603 -25.31 -37.01 38.82
N PRO A 604 -25.26 -35.84 39.47
CA PRO A 604 -26.43 -35.00 39.71
C PRO A 604 -27.00 -34.34 38.44
N GLY A 605 -26.27 -34.40 37.34
CA GLY A 605 -26.65 -33.76 36.06
C GLY A 605 -26.35 -32.28 36.00
N LEU A 606 -26.86 -31.64 34.93
CA LEU A 606 -26.68 -30.21 34.70
C LEU A 606 -27.80 -29.40 35.36
N ILE A 607 -27.49 -28.18 35.78
CA ILE A 607 -28.49 -27.21 36.21
C ILE A 607 -29.35 -26.85 34.99
N ALA A 608 -30.65 -26.86 35.10
CA ALA A 608 -31.53 -26.54 33.97
C ALA A 608 -31.20 -25.17 33.37
N GLY A 609 -30.95 -25.12 32.04
CA GLY A 609 -30.58 -23.92 31.30
C GLY A 609 -29.11 -23.58 31.35
N SER A 610 -28.23 -24.43 31.92
CA SER A 610 -26.77 -24.19 31.96
C SER A 610 -25.99 -24.91 30.86
N GLU A 611 -26.67 -25.59 29.91
CA GLU A 611 -26.05 -26.43 28.88
C GLU A 611 -25.00 -25.67 28.01
N GLN A 612 -25.20 -24.38 27.81
CA GLN A 612 -24.23 -23.53 27.11
C GLN A 612 -23.23 -22.88 28.07
N GLN A 613 -23.69 -22.51 29.27
CA GLN A 613 -22.88 -21.79 30.26
C GLN A 613 -21.75 -22.66 30.84
N VAL A 614 -21.89 -23.98 30.86
CA VAL A 614 -20.84 -24.89 31.34
C VAL A 614 -19.53 -24.81 30.52
N PHE A 615 -19.58 -24.24 29.31
CA PHE A 615 -18.43 -24.02 28.47
C PHE A 615 -17.88 -22.58 28.57
N GLU A 616 -18.49 -21.70 29.37
CA GLU A 616 -17.96 -20.35 29.58
C GLU A 616 -16.72 -20.38 30.50
N PRO A 617 -15.71 -19.62 30.22
CA PRO A 617 -14.51 -19.52 31.08
C PRO A 617 -14.89 -19.12 32.50
N PHE A 618 -14.28 -19.78 33.49
CA PHE A 618 -14.51 -19.59 34.95
C PHE A 618 -15.88 -20.00 35.47
N TYR A 619 -16.74 -20.57 34.66
CA TYR A 619 -17.97 -21.14 35.11
C TYR A 619 -17.69 -22.47 35.85
N THR A 620 -18.01 -22.54 37.13
CA THR A 620 -17.83 -23.74 37.94
C THR A 620 -18.88 -23.83 39.07
N THR A 621 -19.36 -25.02 39.31
CA THR A 621 -20.21 -25.37 40.48
C THR A 621 -19.36 -25.99 41.60
N LYS A 622 -18.06 -26.15 41.41
CA LYS A 622 -17.12 -26.82 42.32
C LYS A 622 -16.43 -25.80 43.24
N LYS A 623 -16.17 -26.22 44.53
CA LYS A 623 -15.49 -25.36 45.50
C LYS A 623 -14.00 -25.13 45.19
N SER A 624 -13.35 -26.00 44.46
CA SER A 624 -11.89 -25.95 44.16
C SER A 624 -11.49 -25.92 42.67
N GLY A 625 -12.48 -25.92 41.76
CA GLY A 625 -12.18 -25.92 40.31
C GLY A 625 -12.08 -24.53 39.72
N MET A 626 -11.10 -24.26 38.81
CA MET A 626 -10.95 -22.98 38.11
C MET A 626 -12.02 -22.72 37.04
N GLY A 627 -12.91 -23.69 36.70
CA GLY A 627 -13.94 -23.55 35.70
C GLY A 627 -13.42 -23.36 34.25
N MET A 628 -12.17 -23.73 33.95
CA MET A 628 -11.55 -23.54 32.63
C MET A 628 -11.53 -24.82 31.76
N GLY A 629 -11.67 -26.01 32.36
CA GLY A 629 -11.47 -27.28 31.65
C GLY A 629 -12.42 -27.47 30.45
N LEU A 630 -13.72 -27.20 30.63
CA LEU A 630 -14.71 -27.32 29.56
C LEU A 630 -14.58 -26.22 28.50
N ALA A 631 -14.25 -25.00 28.89
CA ALA A 631 -13.98 -23.89 27.96
C ALA A 631 -12.78 -24.19 27.02
N ILE A 632 -11.73 -24.77 27.57
CA ILE A 632 -10.57 -25.22 26.79
C ILE A 632 -10.91 -26.41 25.91
N ALA A 633 -11.68 -27.38 26.42
CA ALA A 633 -12.14 -28.50 25.60
C ALA A 633 -12.95 -28.01 24.39
N ARG A 634 -13.82 -27.02 24.58
CA ARG A 634 -14.56 -26.37 23.47
C ARG A 634 -13.61 -25.70 22.48
N SER A 635 -12.69 -24.88 22.96
CA SER A 635 -11.71 -24.19 22.07
C SER A 635 -10.86 -25.16 21.26
N ILE A 636 -10.44 -26.29 21.85
CA ILE A 636 -9.67 -27.33 21.15
C ILE A 636 -10.53 -28.01 20.09
N VAL A 637 -11.76 -28.43 20.41
CA VAL A 637 -12.66 -29.11 19.47
C VAL A 637 -13.01 -28.21 18.29
N GLU A 638 -13.32 -26.92 18.55
CA GLU A 638 -13.60 -25.93 17.52
C GLU A 638 -12.36 -25.66 16.64
N ALA A 639 -11.16 -25.60 17.23
CA ALA A 639 -9.90 -25.47 16.48
C ALA A 639 -9.63 -26.67 15.56
N HIS A 640 -10.18 -27.85 15.87
CA HIS A 640 -10.11 -29.05 15.05
C HIS A 640 -11.29 -29.18 14.07
N GLY A 641 -12.11 -28.12 13.91
CA GLY A 641 -13.25 -28.10 12.98
C GLY A 641 -14.43 -28.90 13.47
N GLY A 642 -14.46 -29.24 14.76
CA GLY A 642 -15.52 -29.97 15.41
C GLY A 642 -16.52 -29.10 16.18
N SER A 643 -17.45 -29.73 16.87
CA SER A 643 -18.42 -29.07 17.76
C SER A 643 -18.55 -29.85 19.07
N ILE A 644 -18.76 -29.15 20.18
CA ILE A 644 -18.98 -29.74 21.50
C ILE A 644 -20.23 -29.14 22.14
N TRP A 645 -21.03 -29.99 22.82
CA TRP A 645 -22.21 -29.56 23.55
C TRP A 645 -22.46 -30.46 24.74
N ALA A 646 -23.29 -30.00 25.67
CA ALA A 646 -23.74 -30.74 26.83
C ALA A 646 -25.25 -30.98 26.76
N ALA A 647 -25.68 -32.09 27.29
CA ALA A 647 -27.08 -32.48 27.41
C ALA A 647 -27.36 -33.14 28.78
N THR A 648 -28.57 -33.06 29.25
CA THR A 648 -29.00 -33.81 30.43
C THR A 648 -29.22 -35.28 30.04
N GLY A 649 -28.64 -36.22 30.79
CA GLY A 649 -28.79 -37.65 30.54
C GLY A 649 -30.25 -38.11 30.57
N ARG A 650 -30.62 -39.15 29.77
CA ARG A 650 -31.99 -39.63 29.62
C ARG A 650 -32.62 -40.08 30.95
N ASP A 651 -31.86 -40.70 31.81
CA ASP A 651 -32.33 -41.19 33.09
C ASP A 651 -31.87 -40.30 34.26
N ARG A 652 -30.64 -39.82 34.24
CA ARG A 652 -29.99 -38.85 35.17
C ARG A 652 -28.56 -38.56 34.67
N GLY A 653 -27.85 -37.63 35.36
CA GLY A 653 -26.47 -37.28 35.05
C GLY A 653 -26.34 -36.32 33.86
N ALA A 654 -25.13 -36.12 33.40
CA ALA A 654 -24.82 -35.26 32.23
C ALA A 654 -24.21 -36.08 31.10
N GLU A 655 -24.46 -35.61 29.90
CA GLU A 655 -23.82 -36.11 28.67
C GLU A 655 -23.09 -34.99 28.00
N PHE A 656 -21.78 -35.16 27.75
CA PHE A 656 -20.95 -34.25 26.98
C PHE A 656 -20.64 -34.89 25.65
N HIS A 657 -21.05 -34.24 24.59
CA HIS A 657 -20.91 -34.72 23.22
C HIS A 657 -19.91 -33.88 22.47
N LEU A 658 -19.10 -34.49 21.62
CA LEU A 658 -18.27 -33.80 20.66
C LEU A 658 -18.28 -34.51 19.31
N THR A 659 -18.13 -33.72 18.24
CA THR A 659 -17.95 -34.22 16.89
C THR A 659 -16.62 -33.70 16.30
N LEU A 660 -15.95 -34.52 15.50
CA LEU A 660 -14.73 -34.16 14.78
C LEU A 660 -14.84 -34.62 13.32
N PRO A 661 -14.31 -33.86 12.36
CA PRO A 661 -14.29 -34.27 10.96
C PRO A 661 -13.40 -35.50 10.77
N ALA A 662 -13.92 -36.50 10.07
CA ALA A 662 -13.15 -37.69 9.70
C ALA A 662 -12.19 -37.38 8.55
N ILE A 663 -11.00 -38.00 8.52
CA ILE A 663 -10.14 -37.96 7.36
C ILE A 663 -10.76 -38.84 6.27
N ASP A 664 -11.14 -38.22 5.14
CA ASP A 664 -11.77 -38.92 4.03
C ASP A 664 -10.73 -39.90 3.39
N ARG A 665 -11.08 -41.16 3.29
CA ARG A 665 -10.24 -42.23 2.71
C ARG A 665 -10.07 -42.11 1.19
N THR A 666 -10.67 -41.13 0.52
CA THR A 666 -10.76 -41.06 -0.94
C THR A 666 -9.74 -40.16 -1.65
N VAL A 667 -8.74 -39.60 -0.97
CA VAL A 667 -7.69 -38.80 -1.66
C VAL A 667 -6.31 -39.41 -1.45
N THR A 668 -6.12 -40.62 -1.99
CA THR A 668 -4.80 -41.13 -2.34
C THR A 668 -4.78 -41.39 -3.84
N GLN A 669 -4.69 -40.34 -4.67
CA GLN A 669 -4.10 -40.42 -5.99
C GLN A 669 -2.89 -39.50 -6.04
N PRO A 670 -1.69 -40.03 -6.38
CA PRO A 670 -0.52 -39.20 -6.61
C PRO A 670 -0.72 -38.46 -7.92
N TRP A 671 -0.55 -37.19 -7.93
CA TRP A 671 -0.40 -36.41 -9.14
C TRP A 671 0.94 -36.81 -9.79
N THR A 672 0.90 -37.69 -10.77
CA THR A 672 1.94 -37.87 -11.77
C THR A 672 1.47 -37.15 -13.04
N SER A 673 2.09 -36.04 -13.38
CA SER A 673 2.67 -35.60 -14.66
C SER A 673 2.77 -34.06 -14.69
#